data_c2c383492a4db56f5efc93a1f021fbae
#
_entry.id   c2c383492a4db56f5efc93a1f021fbae
#
_cell.length_a   1.000
_cell.length_b   1.000
_cell.length_c   1.000
_cell.angle_alpha   90.00
_cell.angle_beta   90.00
_cell.angle_gamma   90.00
#
_symmetry.space_group_name_H-M   'P 1'
#
loop_
_entity.id
_entity.type
_entity.pdbx_description
1 polymer ?
#
loop_
_entity_poly.entity_id
_entity_poly.type
_entity_poly.pdbx_seq_one_letter_code
_entity_poly.pdbx_strand_id
1 'polypeptide(L)'
;MRNVFKNFLPYKKMVFMIMILLVVQAYCMLSLPQYTSDIIDTGIQNKGQEHIVPSKIKSEDFEQAKLFMNNNELRLWDTAYQKSDDGKTYDLKADDDELSKLDDKLLVPLALSYQFEKMQEKSGEASVKNSDENASATENTSTMEAEVVALKEQIGKAREKLEKTIDKVGEKTVKSMGMAYAVDMQKKAGVDIDAMQKSYLWSAGLRMVIFSFLMLVVSVMAAYLSSGVAAGIGRDLRSKIYKNVISFSNAEMDKFSTASLITRSTNDVQQIQQVSVMLLRMALFAPIMGLGGVYKVTQTGAKMGWVIAVALVVIFLIIALLVVVAMPKFKKMQVLVDDMNLVSREILTGLSVIRAFGREEEEEKRFDEANQKLRKNQLFTNRVMTFMFPTMILIMDVLVIGITWVSANRIDMGTLRVGAMTAFISYSIQIVMSFVMLTVMSIILPRASVAADRIDEVIRSKSSILNPKEPKSLPLNGEAGTANGVIEFEHVSFRFPGAENNVIEDISFTLRPGTVTAMIGSTGAGKSTIVNLIPRFYDVTEGSIKLNGVDLRELDLKELRNQIGLVPQKGTLFSGTIASNLRFGNNEADDVQLKEAAEIAQALDFIEEKADGFDSSISQGGSNVSGGQKQRLAIARAIAKDPSVYVFDDSFSALDMKTDAKLRKALGEKTKDASVLIVAQRISTIINADNILVLDEGRIVSSGKHEDLLKTCDVYAQIASSQLSNKELGIEEA
;
A
#
# COMPACT_ATOMS: atom_id res chain seq x y z
N MET A 1 -0.43 -12.44 2.86
CA MET A 1 -1.44 -12.14 1.82
C MET A 1 -2.85 -11.96 2.38
N ARG A 2 -3.45 -12.94 3.09
CA ARG A 2 -4.80 -12.84 3.68
C ARG A 2 -4.97 -11.59 4.56
N ASN A 3 -3.94 -11.18 5.30
CA ASN A 3 -3.96 -10.00 6.17
C ASN A 3 -3.99 -8.67 5.40
N VAL A 4 -3.37 -8.60 4.22
CA VAL A 4 -3.48 -7.43 3.34
C VAL A 4 -4.92 -7.27 2.85
N PHE A 5 -5.53 -8.36 2.36
CA PHE A 5 -6.90 -8.31 1.82
C PHE A 5 -7.98 -8.03 2.87
N LYS A 6 -7.79 -8.45 4.13
CA LYS A 6 -8.70 -8.12 5.24
C LYS A 6 -8.91 -6.62 5.44
N ASN A 7 -7.89 -5.82 5.14
CA ASN A 7 -7.96 -4.38 5.33
C ASN A 7 -8.87 -3.66 4.33
N PHE A 8 -9.27 -4.34 3.23
CA PHE A 8 -10.23 -3.80 2.26
C PHE A 8 -11.69 -4.02 2.65
N LEU A 9 -11.99 -4.93 3.59
CA LEU A 9 -13.36 -5.27 3.99
C LEU A 9 -14.20 -4.05 4.44
N PRO A 10 -13.67 -3.10 5.24
CA PRO A 10 -14.43 -1.91 5.61
C PRO A 10 -14.76 -1.01 4.40
N TYR A 11 -13.99 -1.08 3.33
CA TYR A 11 -14.09 -0.24 2.14
C TYR A 11 -14.74 -0.96 0.94
N LYS A 12 -15.43 -2.10 1.14
CA LYS A 12 -15.99 -2.93 0.08
C LYS A 12 -16.84 -2.20 -0.95
N LYS A 13 -17.63 -1.18 -0.53
CA LYS A 13 -18.44 -0.35 -1.44
C LYS A 13 -17.57 0.47 -2.38
N MET A 14 -16.50 1.10 -1.85
CA MET A 14 -15.56 1.89 -2.66
C MET A 14 -14.75 0.99 -3.60
N VAL A 15 -14.29 -0.18 -3.13
CA VAL A 15 -13.58 -1.17 -3.95
C VAL A 15 -14.46 -1.65 -5.11
N PHE A 16 -15.74 -1.90 -4.86
CA PHE A 16 -16.70 -2.27 -5.91
C PHE A 16 -16.89 -1.14 -6.93
N MET A 17 -17.00 0.11 -6.47
CA MET A 17 -17.09 1.26 -7.37
C MET A 17 -15.82 1.42 -8.22
N ILE A 18 -14.63 1.25 -7.61
CA ILE A 18 -13.37 1.26 -8.35
C ILE A 18 -13.37 0.18 -9.45
N MET A 19 -13.86 -1.04 -9.14
CA MET A 19 -13.95 -2.13 -10.11
C MET A 19 -14.83 -1.75 -11.32
N ILE A 20 -15.99 -1.12 -11.08
CA ILE A 20 -16.86 -0.64 -12.17
C ILE A 20 -16.13 0.42 -13.01
N LEU A 21 -15.48 1.39 -12.37
CA LEU A 21 -14.72 2.42 -13.08
C LEU A 21 -13.59 1.83 -13.93
N LEU A 22 -12.88 0.82 -13.41
CA LEU A 22 -11.82 0.14 -14.15
C LEU A 22 -12.36 -0.65 -15.36
N VAL A 23 -13.56 -1.24 -15.27
CA VAL A 23 -14.23 -1.88 -16.41
C VAL A 23 -14.58 -0.85 -17.47
N VAL A 24 -15.17 0.28 -17.06
CA VAL A 24 -15.49 1.38 -18.01
C VAL A 24 -14.21 1.94 -18.65
N GLN A 25 -13.16 2.14 -17.85
CA GLN A 25 -11.85 2.58 -18.36
C GLN A 25 -11.29 1.61 -19.39
N ALA A 26 -11.33 0.30 -19.09
CA ALA A 26 -10.87 -0.74 -20.01
C ALA A 26 -11.70 -0.79 -21.29
N TYR A 27 -13.02 -0.65 -21.17
CA TYR A 27 -13.91 -0.58 -22.34
C TYR A 27 -13.56 0.60 -23.25
N CYS A 28 -13.40 1.80 -22.67
CA CYS A 28 -12.99 2.98 -23.44
C CYS A 28 -11.65 2.76 -24.14
N MET A 29 -10.65 2.22 -23.40
CA MET A 29 -9.32 1.99 -23.92
C MET A 29 -9.30 0.94 -25.05
N LEU A 30 -10.09 -0.13 -24.91
CA LEU A 30 -10.23 -1.19 -25.91
C LEU A 30 -11.10 -0.78 -27.12
N SER A 31 -11.86 0.30 -27.01
CA SER A 31 -12.66 0.80 -28.14
C SER A 31 -11.84 1.67 -29.10
N LEU A 32 -10.78 2.34 -28.64
CA LEU A 32 -9.97 3.25 -29.47
C LEU A 32 -9.30 2.55 -30.66
N PRO A 33 -8.68 1.35 -30.54
CA PRO A 33 -8.11 0.65 -31.67
C PRO A 33 -9.16 0.28 -32.75
N GLN A 34 -10.41 0.00 -32.33
CA GLN A 34 -11.50 -0.26 -33.26
C GLN A 34 -11.80 0.99 -34.09
N TYR A 35 -11.98 2.15 -33.47
CA TYR A 35 -12.20 3.41 -34.18
C TYR A 35 -11.02 3.78 -35.10
N THR A 36 -9.77 3.47 -34.68
CA THR A 36 -8.60 3.65 -35.56
C THR A 36 -8.70 2.75 -36.81
N SER A 37 -9.11 1.49 -36.63
CA SER A 37 -9.37 0.58 -37.75
C SER A 37 -10.46 1.13 -38.69
N ASP A 38 -11.56 1.63 -38.13
CA ASP A 38 -12.69 2.16 -38.88
C ASP A 38 -12.30 3.44 -39.66
N ILE A 39 -11.47 4.30 -39.07
CA ILE A 39 -10.92 5.49 -39.76
C ILE A 39 -10.06 5.07 -40.96
N ILE A 40 -9.21 4.04 -40.82
CA ILE A 40 -8.35 3.56 -41.90
C ILE A 40 -9.17 2.86 -42.97
N ASP A 41 -9.99 1.89 -42.60
CA ASP A 41 -10.72 1.04 -43.55
C ASP A 41 -11.88 1.80 -44.21
N THR A 42 -12.77 2.41 -43.40
CA THR A 42 -13.96 3.10 -43.90
C THR A 42 -13.63 4.55 -44.28
N GLY A 43 -12.92 5.29 -43.40
CA GLY A 43 -12.66 6.71 -43.63
C GLY A 43 -11.68 6.97 -44.76
N ILE A 44 -10.55 6.24 -44.83
CA ILE A 44 -9.49 6.50 -45.81
C ILE A 44 -9.66 5.60 -47.04
N GLN A 45 -9.73 4.27 -46.87
CA GLN A 45 -9.78 3.34 -48.01
C GLN A 45 -11.10 3.41 -48.74
N ASN A 46 -12.23 3.45 -48.01
CA ASN A 46 -13.57 3.46 -48.61
C ASN A 46 -14.18 4.88 -48.70
N LYS A 47 -13.36 5.94 -48.55
CA LYS A 47 -13.82 7.34 -48.73
C LYS A 47 -15.03 7.73 -47.87
N GLY A 48 -15.18 7.13 -46.68
CA GLY A 48 -16.31 7.38 -45.77
C GLY A 48 -17.56 6.54 -46.06
N GLN A 49 -17.50 5.62 -47.03
CA GLN A 49 -18.60 4.72 -47.32
C GLN A 49 -18.67 3.56 -46.34
N GLU A 50 -19.80 3.43 -45.62
CA GLU A 50 -20.00 2.40 -44.61
C GLU A 50 -20.65 1.12 -45.18
N HIS A 51 -21.51 1.27 -46.20
CA HIS A 51 -22.30 0.20 -46.86
C HIS A 51 -21.92 0.00 -48.31
N ILE A 52 -22.09 -1.21 -48.88
CA ILE A 52 -21.82 -1.50 -50.27
C ILE A 52 -22.89 -0.92 -51.22
N VAL A 53 -24.02 -0.50 -50.66
CA VAL A 53 -25.16 0.08 -51.37
C VAL A 53 -24.93 1.60 -51.47
N PRO A 54 -24.86 2.20 -52.70
CA PRO A 54 -24.68 3.65 -52.81
C PRO A 54 -25.90 4.43 -52.34
N SER A 55 -25.70 5.55 -51.65
CA SER A 55 -26.79 6.42 -51.17
C SER A 55 -27.54 7.10 -52.35
N LYS A 56 -26.86 7.29 -53.44
CA LYS A 56 -27.40 7.86 -54.70
C LYS A 56 -26.72 7.22 -55.91
N ILE A 57 -27.51 6.87 -56.95
CA ILE A 57 -27.01 6.22 -58.18
C ILE A 57 -27.74 6.81 -59.39
N LYS A 58 -27.05 6.91 -60.50
CA LYS A 58 -27.69 7.31 -61.82
C LYS A 58 -28.62 6.23 -62.31
N SER A 59 -29.67 6.63 -63.02
CA SER A 59 -30.66 5.69 -63.63
C SER A 59 -30.03 4.66 -64.53
N GLU A 60 -29.01 5.03 -65.31
CA GLU A 60 -28.27 4.12 -66.16
C GLU A 60 -27.53 3.05 -65.42
N ASP A 61 -26.75 3.45 -64.41
CA ASP A 61 -25.93 2.58 -63.55
C ASP A 61 -26.84 1.67 -62.64
N PHE A 62 -28.02 2.21 -62.23
CA PHE A 62 -29.02 1.45 -61.47
C PHE A 62 -29.58 0.27 -62.24
N GLU A 63 -29.92 0.49 -63.57
CA GLU A 63 -30.40 -0.58 -64.43
C GLU A 63 -29.25 -1.52 -64.86
N GLN A 64 -28.04 -1.03 -65.03
CA GLN A 64 -26.89 -1.87 -65.33
C GLN A 64 -26.56 -2.84 -64.18
N ALA A 65 -26.65 -2.41 -62.91
CA ALA A 65 -26.45 -3.27 -61.78
C ALA A 65 -27.41 -4.47 -61.71
N LYS A 66 -28.64 -4.28 -62.20
CA LYS A 66 -29.64 -5.35 -62.23
C LYS A 66 -29.25 -6.55 -63.09
N LEU A 67 -28.39 -6.35 -64.10
CA LEU A 67 -27.92 -7.43 -64.97
C LEU A 67 -27.17 -8.54 -64.23
N PHE A 68 -26.60 -8.20 -63.06
CA PHE A 68 -25.82 -9.11 -62.25
C PHE A 68 -26.62 -9.73 -61.09
N MET A 69 -27.90 -9.36 -60.92
CA MET A 69 -28.77 -9.73 -59.82
C MET A 69 -29.70 -10.89 -60.16
N ASN A 70 -29.99 -11.74 -59.19
CA ASN A 70 -31.06 -12.75 -59.30
C ASN A 70 -32.44 -12.15 -58.90
N ASN A 71 -33.53 -12.89 -59.12
CA ASN A 71 -34.88 -12.41 -58.86
C ASN A 71 -35.15 -11.92 -57.43
N ASN A 72 -34.49 -12.48 -56.45
CA ASN A 72 -34.63 -12.07 -55.06
C ASN A 72 -33.82 -10.80 -54.74
N GLU A 73 -32.62 -10.71 -55.32
CA GLU A 73 -31.74 -9.54 -55.22
C GLU A 73 -32.36 -8.33 -55.94
N LEU A 74 -32.96 -8.54 -57.15
CA LEU A 74 -33.68 -7.52 -57.89
C LEU A 74 -34.80 -6.89 -57.06
N ARG A 75 -35.62 -7.72 -56.42
CA ARG A 75 -36.70 -7.21 -55.55
C ARG A 75 -36.14 -6.37 -54.37
N LEU A 76 -35.07 -6.79 -53.76
CA LEU A 76 -34.45 -6.05 -52.70
C LEU A 76 -33.87 -4.72 -53.17
N TRP A 77 -33.22 -4.75 -54.34
CA TRP A 77 -32.64 -3.56 -54.98
C TRP A 77 -33.71 -2.54 -55.35
N ASP A 78 -34.81 -2.97 -56.04
CA ASP A 78 -35.92 -2.10 -56.42
C ASP A 78 -36.68 -1.54 -55.20
N THR A 79 -36.77 -2.30 -54.13
CA THR A 79 -37.47 -1.84 -52.89
C THR A 79 -36.61 -0.84 -52.10
N ALA A 80 -35.26 -0.98 -52.15
CA ALA A 80 -34.33 -0.15 -51.40
C ALA A 80 -34.21 1.27 -51.95
N TYR A 81 -34.59 1.51 -53.24
CA TYR A 81 -34.40 2.79 -53.87
C TYR A 81 -35.72 3.42 -54.33
N GLN A 82 -35.73 4.74 -54.34
CA GLN A 82 -36.82 5.56 -54.89
C GLN A 82 -36.23 6.47 -55.96
N LYS A 83 -36.97 6.58 -57.11
CA LYS A 83 -36.56 7.49 -58.20
C LYS A 83 -36.67 8.94 -57.71
N SER A 84 -35.61 9.72 -57.90
CA SER A 84 -35.57 11.15 -57.54
C SER A 84 -36.48 11.97 -58.41
N ASP A 85 -36.91 13.14 -57.94
CA ASP A 85 -37.81 14.07 -58.64
C ASP A 85 -37.26 14.54 -60.03
N ASP A 86 -35.94 14.52 -60.18
CA ASP A 86 -35.28 14.87 -61.47
C ASP A 86 -35.34 13.76 -62.47
N GLY A 87 -35.80 12.58 -62.12
CA GLY A 87 -35.92 11.38 -62.93
C GLY A 87 -34.61 10.79 -63.44
N LYS A 88 -33.45 11.37 -63.09
CA LYS A 88 -32.11 10.99 -63.52
C LYS A 88 -31.35 10.14 -62.59
N THR A 89 -31.74 10.15 -61.28
CA THR A 89 -31.07 9.44 -60.19
C THR A 89 -32.07 8.66 -59.37
N TYR A 90 -31.56 7.67 -58.61
CA TYR A 90 -32.26 6.93 -57.57
C TYR A 90 -31.61 7.22 -56.25
N ASP A 91 -32.42 7.57 -55.22
CA ASP A 91 -32.02 7.83 -53.86
C ASP A 91 -32.37 6.63 -52.98
N LEU A 92 -31.47 6.25 -52.05
CA LEU A 92 -31.64 5.14 -51.11
C LEU A 92 -32.67 5.49 -50.04
N LYS A 93 -33.62 4.59 -49.78
CA LYS A 93 -34.71 4.76 -48.84
C LYS A 93 -34.59 3.86 -47.59
N ALA A 94 -33.70 2.87 -47.62
CA ALA A 94 -33.51 1.90 -46.53
C ALA A 94 -32.91 2.50 -45.29
N ASP A 95 -33.39 2.10 -44.11
CA ASP A 95 -32.84 2.45 -42.80
C ASP A 95 -31.57 1.62 -42.48
N ASP A 96 -30.75 2.07 -41.52
CA ASP A 96 -29.45 1.44 -41.16
C ASP A 96 -29.56 -0.06 -40.84
N ASP A 97 -30.65 -0.51 -40.21
CA ASP A 97 -30.90 -1.94 -39.92
C ASP A 97 -31.21 -2.77 -41.21
N GLU A 98 -31.81 -2.15 -42.20
CA GLU A 98 -32.07 -2.76 -43.52
C GLU A 98 -30.81 -2.77 -44.37
N LEU A 99 -29.97 -1.73 -44.27
CA LEU A 99 -28.70 -1.62 -44.99
C LEU A 99 -27.73 -2.76 -44.70
N SER A 100 -27.66 -3.20 -43.46
CA SER A 100 -26.83 -4.37 -43.09
C SER A 100 -27.29 -5.67 -43.74
N LYS A 101 -28.59 -5.85 -43.94
CA LYS A 101 -29.16 -7.01 -44.62
C LYS A 101 -28.96 -6.93 -46.14
N LEU A 102 -29.01 -5.72 -46.70
CA LEU A 102 -28.73 -5.46 -48.12
C LEU A 102 -27.26 -5.68 -48.42
N ASP A 103 -26.35 -5.26 -47.51
CA ASP A 103 -24.91 -5.50 -47.61
C ASP A 103 -24.60 -6.99 -47.82
N ASP A 104 -25.21 -7.88 -47.01
CA ASP A 104 -24.94 -9.32 -47.08
C ASP A 104 -25.51 -9.94 -48.37
N LYS A 105 -26.70 -9.51 -48.83
CA LYS A 105 -27.40 -10.13 -49.95
C LYS A 105 -26.96 -9.58 -51.30
N LEU A 106 -26.56 -8.30 -51.38
CA LEU A 106 -26.14 -7.64 -52.62
C LEU A 106 -24.62 -7.63 -52.82
N LEU A 107 -23.86 -8.29 -51.94
CA LEU A 107 -22.41 -8.33 -51.96
C LEU A 107 -21.86 -8.86 -53.30
N VAL A 108 -22.37 -10.02 -53.74
CA VAL A 108 -21.90 -10.68 -54.97
C VAL A 108 -22.24 -9.89 -56.22
N PRO A 109 -23.51 -9.44 -56.47
CA PRO A 109 -23.85 -8.71 -57.67
C PRO A 109 -23.14 -7.35 -57.78
N LEU A 110 -23.01 -6.58 -56.71
CA LEU A 110 -22.33 -5.29 -56.75
C LEU A 110 -20.80 -5.41 -56.93
N ALA A 111 -20.18 -6.46 -56.38
CA ALA A 111 -18.78 -6.75 -56.64
C ALA A 111 -18.52 -7.17 -58.10
N LEU A 112 -19.44 -7.93 -58.68
CA LEU A 112 -19.39 -8.29 -60.12
C LEU A 112 -19.57 -7.06 -61.01
N SER A 113 -20.51 -6.18 -60.68
CA SER A 113 -20.71 -4.92 -61.40
C SER A 113 -19.42 -4.08 -61.42
N TYR A 114 -18.71 -4.00 -60.28
CA TYR A 114 -17.44 -3.31 -60.17
C TYR A 114 -16.34 -3.93 -61.05
N GLN A 115 -16.21 -5.26 -61.02
CA GLN A 115 -15.22 -5.95 -61.85
C GLN A 115 -15.50 -5.76 -63.36
N PHE A 116 -16.75 -5.85 -63.73
CA PHE A 116 -17.14 -5.68 -65.11
C PHE A 116 -16.87 -4.25 -65.60
N GLU A 117 -17.21 -3.25 -64.82
CA GLU A 117 -16.94 -1.85 -65.12
C GLU A 117 -15.45 -1.57 -65.31
N LYS A 118 -14.60 -2.09 -64.37
CA LYS A 118 -13.13 -1.96 -64.42
C LYS A 118 -12.55 -2.70 -65.69
N MET A 119 -13.18 -3.78 -66.12
CA MET A 119 -12.78 -4.44 -67.40
C MET A 119 -13.13 -3.61 -68.62
N GLN A 120 -14.31 -2.97 -68.65
CA GLN A 120 -14.71 -2.07 -69.72
C GLN A 120 -13.82 -0.82 -69.78
N GLU A 121 -13.48 -0.20 -68.67
CA GLU A 121 -12.56 0.94 -68.62
C GLU A 121 -11.18 0.57 -69.19
N LYS A 122 -10.63 -0.58 -68.87
CA LYS A 122 -9.34 -1.07 -69.37
C LYS A 122 -9.41 -1.43 -70.84
N SER A 123 -10.51 -1.99 -71.34
CA SER A 123 -10.71 -2.31 -72.79
C SER A 123 -10.99 -1.06 -73.62
N GLY A 124 -11.71 -0.07 -73.09
CA GLY A 124 -11.91 1.24 -73.67
C GLY A 124 -10.61 2.02 -73.85
N GLU A 125 -9.71 2.03 -72.82
CA GLU A 125 -8.38 2.64 -72.96
C GLU A 125 -7.49 1.93 -74.02
N ALA A 126 -7.64 0.61 -74.19
CA ALA A 126 -6.94 -0.15 -75.22
C ALA A 126 -7.49 0.12 -76.63
N SER A 127 -8.81 0.39 -76.77
CA SER A 127 -9.45 0.69 -78.02
C SER A 127 -9.16 2.11 -78.58
N VAL A 128 -8.98 3.09 -77.67
CA VAL A 128 -8.61 4.47 -78.05
C VAL A 128 -7.18 4.56 -78.61
N LYS A 129 -6.33 3.57 -78.34
CA LYS A 129 -4.97 3.49 -78.90
C LYS A 129 -4.91 2.84 -80.30
N ASN A 130 -5.99 2.24 -80.80
CA ASN A 130 -6.01 1.48 -82.06
C ASN A 130 -7.19 1.84 -83.06
N SER A 131 -7.78 3.03 -82.93
CA SER A 131 -8.83 3.43 -83.90
C SER A 131 -8.29 4.41 -84.92
N ASP A 132 -7.72 3.85 -85.97
CA ASP A 132 -7.82 4.43 -87.33
C ASP A 132 -8.57 3.44 -88.25
N GLU A 133 -9.71 3.97 -88.80
CA GLU A 133 -10.46 3.55 -89.94
C GLU A 133 -11.27 2.23 -90.03
N ASN A 134 -12.56 2.45 -90.31
CA ASN A 134 -13.48 1.60 -91.06
C ASN A 134 -14.07 0.34 -90.42
N ALA A 135 -15.34 0.43 -90.02
CA ALA A 135 -16.34 -0.62 -90.30
C ALA A 135 -17.77 -0.08 -90.22
N SER A 136 -18.49 -0.19 -91.28
CA SER A 136 -19.91 0.12 -91.47
C SER A 136 -20.83 -0.81 -90.68
N ALA A 137 -21.86 -0.21 -90.03
CA ALA A 137 -22.93 -0.90 -89.33
C ALA A 137 -23.83 -1.69 -90.26
N THR A 138 -24.11 -2.96 -89.96
CA THR A 138 -25.27 -3.71 -90.39
C THR A 138 -25.92 -4.36 -89.20
N GLU A 139 -27.13 -3.90 -88.84
CA GLU A 139 -28.01 -4.45 -87.84
C GLU A 139 -28.44 -5.88 -88.15
N ASN A 140 -28.23 -6.81 -87.22
CA ASN A 140 -28.89 -8.11 -87.22
C ASN A 140 -29.43 -8.40 -85.83
N THR A 141 -30.76 -8.33 -85.67
CA THR A 141 -31.50 -8.56 -84.44
C THR A 141 -31.27 -9.99 -83.80
N SER A 142 -30.89 -10.96 -84.63
CA SER A 142 -30.57 -12.33 -84.21
C SER A 142 -29.18 -12.46 -83.49
N THR A 143 -28.29 -11.52 -83.77
CA THR A 143 -26.96 -11.46 -83.09
C THR A 143 -27.05 -10.88 -81.70
N MET A 144 -27.98 -9.95 -81.44
CA MET A 144 -28.21 -9.38 -80.14
C MET A 144 -28.76 -10.36 -79.11
N GLU A 145 -29.70 -11.26 -79.54
CA GLU A 145 -30.20 -12.29 -78.59
C GLU A 145 -29.13 -13.34 -78.24
N ALA A 146 -28.29 -13.70 -79.21
CA ALA A 146 -27.16 -14.61 -78.99
C ALA A 146 -26.07 -13.98 -78.11
N GLU A 147 -25.76 -12.67 -78.23
CA GLU A 147 -24.84 -11.92 -77.37
C GLU A 147 -25.37 -11.79 -75.96
N VAL A 148 -26.69 -11.53 -75.78
CA VAL A 148 -27.32 -11.45 -74.43
C VAL A 148 -27.28 -12.81 -73.74
N VAL A 149 -27.50 -13.91 -74.46
CA VAL A 149 -27.40 -15.28 -73.85
C VAL A 149 -25.95 -15.61 -73.49
N ALA A 150 -25.00 -15.28 -74.38
CA ALA A 150 -23.58 -15.48 -74.06
C ALA A 150 -23.09 -14.63 -72.90
N LEU A 151 -23.59 -13.40 -72.79
CA LEU A 151 -23.28 -12.52 -71.59
C LEU A 151 -23.87 -13.08 -70.27
N LYS A 152 -25.11 -13.57 -70.29
CA LYS A 152 -25.73 -14.22 -69.16
C LYS A 152 -24.95 -15.47 -68.70
N GLU A 153 -24.45 -16.29 -69.62
CA GLU A 153 -23.64 -17.46 -69.29
C GLU A 153 -22.28 -17.05 -68.73
N GLN A 154 -21.65 -15.99 -69.26
CA GLN A 154 -20.41 -15.44 -68.72
C GLN A 154 -20.59 -14.87 -67.31
N ILE A 155 -21.67 -14.14 -67.03
CA ILE A 155 -22.05 -13.61 -65.70
C ILE A 155 -22.30 -14.77 -64.76
N GLY A 156 -22.99 -15.84 -65.18
CA GLY A 156 -23.20 -17.03 -64.30
C GLY A 156 -21.90 -17.72 -63.91
N LYS A 157 -20.97 -17.89 -64.83
CA LYS A 157 -19.63 -18.46 -64.58
C LYS A 157 -18.77 -17.52 -63.69
N ALA A 158 -18.87 -16.20 -63.92
CA ALA A 158 -18.16 -15.24 -63.05
C ALA A 158 -18.73 -15.19 -61.65
N ARG A 159 -20.06 -15.33 -61.50
CA ARG A 159 -20.73 -15.42 -60.16
C ARG A 159 -20.28 -16.66 -59.41
N GLU A 160 -20.34 -17.84 -60.04
CA GLU A 160 -19.86 -19.09 -59.41
C GLU A 160 -18.39 -19.03 -59.02
N LYS A 161 -17.57 -18.39 -59.84
CA LYS A 161 -16.15 -18.17 -59.56
C LYS A 161 -15.97 -17.21 -58.39
N LEU A 162 -16.77 -16.13 -58.28
CA LEU A 162 -16.69 -15.16 -57.19
C LEU A 162 -17.21 -15.78 -55.90
N GLU A 163 -18.30 -16.54 -55.92
CA GLU A 163 -18.81 -17.27 -54.73
C GLU A 163 -17.78 -18.28 -54.21
N LYS A 164 -17.12 -19.05 -55.11
CA LYS A 164 -15.99 -19.92 -54.73
C LYS A 164 -14.76 -19.12 -54.21
N THR A 165 -14.61 -17.87 -54.66
CA THR A 165 -13.54 -16.99 -54.24
C THR A 165 -13.85 -16.40 -52.85
N ILE A 166 -15.11 -16.11 -52.53
CA ILE A 166 -15.54 -15.70 -51.19
C ILE A 166 -15.13 -16.76 -50.15
N ASP A 167 -15.33 -18.05 -50.47
CA ASP A 167 -14.93 -19.16 -49.60
C ASP A 167 -13.40 -19.25 -49.39
N LYS A 168 -12.61 -18.84 -50.38
CA LYS A 168 -11.13 -18.90 -50.35
C LYS A 168 -10.46 -17.64 -49.82
N VAL A 169 -10.93 -16.48 -50.26
CA VAL A 169 -10.30 -15.16 -50.06
C VAL A 169 -10.96 -14.38 -48.91
N GLY A 170 -12.22 -14.76 -48.57
CA GLY A 170 -12.99 -14.13 -47.50
C GLY A 170 -13.93 -13.01 -48.00
N GLU A 171 -15.06 -12.93 -47.33
CA GLU A 171 -16.15 -11.98 -47.61
C GLU A 171 -15.71 -10.51 -47.56
N LYS A 172 -14.73 -10.19 -46.70
CA LYS A 172 -14.27 -8.82 -46.44
C LYS A 172 -13.64 -8.15 -47.69
N THR A 173 -12.95 -8.92 -48.53
CA THR A 173 -12.34 -8.39 -49.78
C THR A 173 -13.40 -8.08 -50.81
N VAL A 174 -14.38 -8.97 -50.93
CA VAL A 174 -15.49 -8.75 -51.87
C VAL A 174 -16.33 -7.56 -51.39
N LYS A 175 -16.47 -7.37 -50.07
CA LYS A 175 -17.14 -6.19 -49.51
C LYS A 175 -16.39 -4.88 -49.82
N SER A 176 -15.05 -4.88 -49.86
CA SER A 176 -14.30 -3.68 -50.27
C SER A 176 -14.48 -3.36 -51.78
N MET A 177 -14.67 -4.37 -52.63
CA MET A 177 -15.03 -4.14 -54.04
C MET A 177 -16.43 -3.54 -54.19
N GLY A 178 -17.41 -4.04 -53.43
CA GLY A 178 -18.76 -3.46 -53.39
C GLY A 178 -18.77 -2.01 -52.88
N MET A 179 -17.95 -1.71 -51.87
CA MET A 179 -17.81 -0.33 -51.40
C MET A 179 -17.13 0.59 -52.43
N ALA A 180 -16.10 0.09 -53.12
CA ALA A 180 -15.48 0.86 -54.21
C ALA A 180 -16.47 1.14 -55.32
N TYR A 181 -17.32 0.16 -55.67
CA TYR A 181 -18.44 0.35 -56.60
C TYR A 181 -19.39 1.44 -56.11
N ALA A 182 -19.83 1.39 -54.87
CA ALA A 182 -20.73 2.39 -54.29
C ALA A 182 -20.13 3.81 -54.34
N VAL A 183 -18.84 3.98 -54.06
CA VAL A 183 -18.14 5.27 -54.15
C VAL A 183 -18.11 5.77 -55.60
N ASP A 184 -17.79 4.91 -56.58
CA ASP A 184 -17.74 5.28 -57.98
C ASP A 184 -19.14 5.68 -58.52
N MET A 185 -20.19 4.95 -58.14
CA MET A 185 -21.58 5.26 -58.52
C MET A 185 -22.06 6.59 -57.93
N GLN A 186 -21.76 6.83 -56.63
CA GLN A 186 -22.10 8.09 -55.97
C GLN A 186 -21.36 9.28 -56.62
N LYS A 187 -20.08 9.11 -56.94
CA LYS A 187 -19.30 10.12 -57.66
C LYS A 187 -19.90 10.46 -59.01
N LYS A 188 -20.32 9.44 -59.78
CA LYS A 188 -21.03 9.63 -61.09
C LYS A 188 -22.39 10.31 -60.88
N ALA A 189 -23.09 10.03 -59.79
CA ALA A 189 -24.36 10.64 -59.43
C ALA A 189 -24.21 12.08 -58.87
N GLY A 190 -22.98 12.61 -58.79
CA GLY A 190 -22.70 14.00 -58.35
C GLY A 190 -22.64 14.19 -56.86
N VAL A 191 -22.51 13.14 -56.08
CA VAL A 191 -22.29 13.22 -54.61
C VAL A 191 -20.86 13.69 -54.36
N ASP A 192 -20.69 14.66 -53.45
CA ASP A 192 -19.38 15.14 -53.03
C ASP A 192 -18.74 14.11 -52.08
N ILE A 193 -17.91 13.24 -52.66
CA ILE A 193 -17.22 12.18 -51.94
C ILE A 193 -16.23 12.75 -50.91
N ASP A 194 -15.59 13.89 -51.17
CA ASP A 194 -14.64 14.52 -50.25
C ASP A 194 -15.35 15.09 -49.01
N ALA A 195 -16.54 15.67 -49.20
CA ALA A 195 -17.38 16.12 -48.09
C ALA A 195 -17.86 14.94 -47.22
N MET A 196 -18.29 13.83 -47.87
CA MET A 196 -18.70 12.60 -47.17
C MET A 196 -17.54 12.01 -46.37
N GLN A 197 -16.35 11.88 -46.95
CA GLN A 197 -15.15 11.42 -46.28
C GLN A 197 -14.80 12.30 -45.10
N LYS A 198 -14.77 13.63 -45.24
CA LYS A 198 -14.51 14.59 -44.16
C LYS A 198 -15.52 14.47 -43.05
N SER A 199 -16.81 14.37 -43.35
CA SER A 199 -17.87 14.19 -42.36
C SER A 199 -17.68 12.93 -41.54
N TYR A 200 -17.39 11.79 -42.18
CA TYR A 200 -17.07 10.53 -41.49
C TYR A 200 -15.85 10.65 -40.60
N LEU A 201 -14.74 11.19 -41.10
CA LEU A 201 -13.51 11.37 -40.34
C LEU A 201 -13.71 12.26 -39.11
N TRP A 202 -14.50 13.36 -39.27
CA TRP A 202 -14.85 14.23 -38.15
C TRP A 202 -15.70 13.52 -37.07
N SER A 203 -16.72 12.75 -37.50
CA SER A 203 -17.59 12.01 -36.56
C SER A 203 -16.83 10.92 -35.82
N ALA A 204 -15.99 10.15 -36.53
CA ALA A 204 -15.15 9.11 -35.94
C ALA A 204 -14.08 9.74 -34.98
N GLY A 205 -13.44 10.83 -35.41
CA GLY A 205 -12.50 11.59 -34.58
C GLY A 205 -13.14 12.15 -33.32
N LEU A 206 -14.33 12.72 -33.42
CA LEU A 206 -15.08 13.25 -32.29
C LEU A 206 -15.44 12.12 -31.28
N ARG A 207 -15.88 10.95 -31.76
CA ARG A 207 -16.14 9.78 -30.91
C ARG A 207 -14.86 9.37 -30.16
N MET A 208 -13.71 9.31 -30.85
CA MET A 208 -12.43 8.99 -30.20
C MET A 208 -12.06 10.00 -29.11
N VAL A 209 -12.27 11.31 -29.34
CA VAL A 209 -12.04 12.36 -28.34
C VAL A 209 -12.98 12.18 -27.16
N ILE A 210 -14.26 11.89 -27.37
CA ILE A 210 -15.24 11.63 -26.29
C ILE A 210 -14.82 10.42 -25.46
N PHE A 211 -14.45 9.29 -26.10
CA PHE A 211 -13.98 8.11 -25.38
C PHE A 211 -12.69 8.37 -24.62
N SER A 212 -11.75 9.14 -25.19
CA SER A 212 -10.51 9.53 -24.53
C SER A 212 -10.76 10.43 -23.31
N PHE A 213 -11.68 11.38 -23.45
CA PHE A 213 -12.08 12.25 -22.35
C PHE A 213 -12.81 11.48 -21.24
N LEU A 214 -13.73 10.60 -21.60
CA LEU A 214 -14.41 9.72 -20.65
C LEU A 214 -13.38 8.82 -19.90
N MET A 215 -12.42 8.26 -20.63
CA MET A 215 -11.34 7.46 -20.05
C MET A 215 -10.51 8.29 -19.06
N LEU A 216 -10.20 9.57 -19.37
CA LEU A 216 -9.50 10.48 -18.46
C LEU A 216 -10.28 10.67 -17.17
N VAL A 217 -11.57 11.07 -17.28
CA VAL A 217 -12.44 11.31 -16.11
C VAL A 217 -12.54 10.07 -15.22
N VAL A 218 -12.82 8.91 -15.83
CA VAL A 218 -12.96 7.64 -15.10
C VAL A 218 -11.64 7.22 -14.45
N SER A 219 -10.50 7.42 -15.14
CA SER A 219 -9.17 7.12 -14.58
C SER A 219 -8.83 8.00 -13.38
N VAL A 220 -9.14 9.31 -13.46
CA VAL A 220 -8.96 10.25 -12.34
C VAL A 220 -9.86 9.87 -11.16
N MET A 221 -11.13 9.53 -11.39
CA MET A 221 -12.05 9.09 -10.34
C MET A 221 -11.57 7.78 -9.68
N ALA A 222 -11.14 6.81 -10.48
CA ALA A 222 -10.59 5.55 -9.97
C ALA A 222 -9.33 5.78 -9.13
N ALA A 223 -8.45 6.68 -9.57
CA ALA A 223 -7.24 7.07 -8.81
C ALA A 223 -7.59 7.76 -7.50
N TYR A 224 -8.52 8.71 -7.51
CA TYR A 224 -8.99 9.43 -6.33
C TYR A 224 -9.58 8.49 -5.28
N LEU A 225 -10.50 7.61 -5.70
CA LEU A 225 -11.10 6.63 -4.79
C LEU A 225 -10.08 5.61 -4.26
N SER A 226 -9.18 5.12 -5.10
CA SER A 226 -8.12 4.18 -4.70
C SER A 226 -7.18 4.78 -3.66
N SER A 227 -6.79 6.05 -3.86
CA SER A 227 -5.96 6.80 -2.90
C SER A 227 -6.70 7.04 -1.58
N GLY A 228 -8.00 7.37 -1.64
CA GLY A 228 -8.85 7.52 -0.46
C GLY A 228 -8.98 6.24 0.36
N VAL A 229 -9.20 5.09 -0.30
CA VAL A 229 -9.22 3.77 0.35
C VAL A 229 -7.88 3.46 1.00
N ALA A 230 -6.78 3.65 0.29
CA ALA A 230 -5.44 3.35 0.80
C ALA A 230 -5.06 4.25 1.99
N ALA A 231 -5.39 5.55 1.94
CA ALA A 231 -5.19 6.47 3.05
C ALA A 231 -6.04 6.08 4.27
N GLY A 232 -7.30 5.67 4.04
CA GLY A 232 -8.19 5.15 5.08
C GLY A 232 -7.63 3.90 5.75
N ILE A 233 -7.13 2.93 4.98
CA ILE A 233 -6.45 1.73 5.50
C ILE A 233 -5.25 2.13 6.37
N GLY A 234 -4.42 3.07 5.90
CA GLY A 234 -3.27 3.55 6.66
C GLY A 234 -3.66 4.19 7.99
N ARG A 235 -4.69 5.03 8.00
CA ARG A 235 -5.25 5.62 9.21
C ARG A 235 -5.74 4.56 10.19
N ASP A 236 -6.52 3.60 9.71
CA ASP A 236 -7.15 2.58 10.55
C ASP A 236 -6.11 1.63 11.16
N LEU A 237 -5.06 1.28 10.39
CA LEU A 237 -3.95 0.47 10.88
C LEU A 237 -3.17 1.20 11.97
N ARG A 238 -2.79 2.49 11.75
CA ARG A 238 -2.10 3.29 12.77
C ARG A 238 -2.93 3.41 14.05
N SER A 239 -4.23 3.68 13.91
CA SER A 239 -5.14 3.76 15.06
C SER A 239 -5.20 2.46 15.84
N LYS A 240 -5.29 1.31 15.15
CA LYS A 240 -5.32 -0.01 15.81
C LYS A 240 -4.00 -0.33 16.50
N ILE A 241 -2.86 -0.09 15.82
CA ILE A 241 -1.53 -0.30 16.41
C ILE A 241 -1.40 0.55 17.66
N TYR A 242 -1.68 1.85 17.56
CA TYR A 242 -1.49 2.79 18.66
C TYR A 242 -2.38 2.46 19.88
N LYS A 243 -3.66 2.17 19.64
CA LYS A 243 -4.58 1.75 20.72
C LYS A 243 -4.10 0.48 21.42
N ASN A 244 -3.55 -0.46 20.66
CA ASN A 244 -3.08 -1.73 21.22
C ASN A 244 -1.77 -1.53 21.98
N VAL A 245 -0.82 -0.77 21.44
CA VAL A 245 0.47 -0.47 22.08
C VAL A 245 0.27 0.27 23.42
N ILE A 246 -0.66 1.23 23.48
CA ILE A 246 -0.98 1.91 24.76
C ILE A 246 -1.56 0.96 25.81
N SER A 247 -2.22 -0.11 25.38
CA SER A 247 -2.77 -1.12 26.29
C SER A 247 -1.75 -2.18 26.72
N PHE A 248 -0.55 -2.21 26.15
CA PHE A 248 0.49 -3.18 26.48
C PHE A 248 0.98 -3.01 27.92
N SER A 249 1.30 -4.14 28.55
CA SER A 249 2.10 -4.18 29.75
C SER A 249 3.59 -4.06 29.41
N ASN A 250 4.43 -3.99 30.44
CA ASN A 250 5.88 -3.98 30.22
C ASN A 250 6.36 -5.26 29.51
N ALA A 251 5.73 -6.40 29.76
CA ALA A 251 6.09 -7.68 29.11
C ALA A 251 5.96 -7.62 27.57
N GLU A 252 4.89 -7.02 27.05
CA GLU A 252 4.73 -6.83 25.61
C GLU A 252 5.67 -5.75 25.09
N MET A 253 5.92 -4.69 25.84
CA MET A 253 6.89 -3.65 25.45
C MET A 253 8.32 -4.18 25.37
N ASP A 254 8.69 -5.13 26.22
CA ASP A 254 10.00 -5.80 26.17
C ASP A 254 10.10 -6.75 24.96
N LYS A 255 8.99 -7.42 24.60
CA LYS A 255 8.92 -8.28 23.41
C LYS A 255 9.10 -7.47 22.12
N PHE A 256 8.48 -6.31 22.04
CA PHE A 256 8.55 -5.41 20.89
C PHE A 256 9.44 -4.22 21.23
N SER A 257 10.66 -4.14 20.69
CA SER A 257 11.47 -2.94 20.91
C SER A 257 10.75 -1.67 20.41
N THR A 258 10.96 -0.54 21.07
CA THR A 258 10.38 0.77 20.70
C THR A 258 10.68 1.12 19.24
N ALA A 259 11.92 0.89 18.76
CA ALA A 259 12.31 1.12 17.38
C ALA A 259 11.50 0.26 16.39
N SER A 260 11.22 -1.00 16.75
CA SER A 260 10.38 -1.90 15.94
C SER A 260 8.94 -1.41 15.88
N LEU A 261 8.35 -0.96 16.98
CA LEU A 261 6.98 -0.43 17.03
C LEU A 261 6.84 0.86 16.22
N ILE A 262 7.83 1.75 16.26
CA ILE A 262 7.88 2.94 15.40
C ILE A 262 7.90 2.54 13.93
N THR A 263 8.80 1.63 13.53
CA THR A 263 8.89 1.17 12.13
C THR A 263 7.59 0.53 11.66
N ARG A 264 6.94 -0.30 12.49
CA ARG A 264 5.67 -0.96 12.18
C ARG A 264 4.51 0.04 12.02
N SER A 265 4.50 1.11 12.82
CA SER A 265 3.46 2.15 12.76
C SER A 265 3.67 3.17 11.64
N THR A 266 4.88 3.32 11.13
CA THR A 266 5.25 4.27 10.06
C THR A 266 5.52 3.56 8.74
N ASN A 267 6.70 2.99 8.56
CA ASN A 267 7.17 2.44 7.29
C ASN A 267 6.36 1.23 6.81
N ASP A 268 6.05 0.28 7.71
CA ASP A 268 5.29 -0.91 7.33
C ASP A 268 3.85 -0.54 6.93
N VAL A 269 3.20 0.40 7.64
CA VAL A 269 1.88 0.93 7.27
C VAL A 269 1.94 1.68 5.93
N GLN A 270 2.96 2.50 5.71
CA GLN A 270 3.15 3.20 4.43
C GLN A 270 3.32 2.23 3.26
N GLN A 271 4.06 1.14 3.47
CA GLN A 271 4.23 0.09 2.47
C GLN A 271 2.91 -0.59 2.12
N ILE A 272 2.07 -0.92 3.12
CA ILE A 272 0.71 -1.46 2.88
C ILE A 272 -0.14 -0.43 2.13
N GLN A 273 -0.07 0.84 2.49
CA GLN A 273 -0.81 1.91 1.82
C GLN A 273 -0.43 2.02 0.34
N GLN A 274 0.86 2.02 0.01
CA GLN A 274 1.34 2.06 -1.39
C GLN A 274 0.88 0.84 -2.20
N VAL A 275 1.04 -0.35 -1.62
CA VAL A 275 0.62 -1.59 -2.30
C VAL A 275 -0.91 -1.64 -2.45
N SER A 276 -1.68 -1.08 -1.52
CA SER A 276 -3.14 -0.99 -1.64
C SER A 276 -3.57 -0.17 -2.85
N VAL A 277 -2.92 0.97 -3.12
CA VAL A 277 -3.17 1.75 -4.36
C VAL A 277 -2.86 0.91 -5.60
N MET A 278 -1.69 0.25 -5.60
CA MET A 278 -1.28 -0.58 -6.75
C MET A 278 -2.23 -1.77 -6.98
N LEU A 279 -2.65 -2.44 -5.92
CA LEU A 279 -3.63 -3.54 -6.00
C LEU A 279 -4.94 -3.07 -6.62
N LEU A 280 -5.49 -1.96 -6.14
CA LEU A 280 -6.76 -1.43 -6.62
C LEU A 280 -6.69 -0.92 -8.07
N ARG A 281 -5.53 -0.41 -8.51
CA ARG A 281 -5.39 0.16 -9.87
C ARG A 281 -4.77 -0.81 -10.88
N MET A 282 -3.71 -1.54 -10.49
CA MET A 282 -2.96 -2.38 -11.45
C MET A 282 -3.42 -3.83 -11.43
N ALA A 283 -3.54 -4.43 -10.23
CA ALA A 283 -3.87 -5.85 -10.13
C ALA A 283 -5.31 -6.17 -10.54
N LEU A 284 -6.25 -5.23 -10.34
CA LEU A 284 -7.62 -5.37 -10.83
C LEU A 284 -7.76 -5.00 -12.31
N PHE A 285 -7.04 -3.97 -12.77
CA PHE A 285 -7.13 -3.50 -14.15
C PHE A 285 -6.50 -4.47 -15.16
N ALA A 286 -5.34 -5.05 -14.83
CA ALA A 286 -4.60 -5.90 -15.75
C ALA A 286 -5.39 -7.14 -16.25
N PRO A 287 -6.08 -7.92 -15.38
CA PRO A 287 -6.93 -9.02 -15.87
C PRO A 287 -8.09 -8.55 -16.76
N ILE A 288 -8.70 -7.40 -16.43
CA ILE A 288 -9.80 -6.83 -17.21
C ILE A 288 -9.31 -6.48 -18.62
N MET A 289 -8.14 -5.80 -18.69
CA MET A 289 -7.50 -5.44 -19.96
C MET A 289 -7.04 -6.66 -20.76
N GLY A 290 -6.40 -7.63 -20.10
CA GLY A 290 -5.94 -8.85 -20.75
C GLY A 290 -7.09 -9.66 -21.37
N LEU A 291 -8.13 -9.93 -20.57
CA LEU A 291 -9.32 -10.68 -21.05
C LEU A 291 -10.11 -9.90 -22.10
N GLY A 292 -10.32 -8.59 -21.84
CA GLY A 292 -11.00 -7.72 -22.81
C GLY A 292 -10.24 -7.59 -24.13
N GLY A 293 -8.90 -7.50 -24.07
CA GLY A 293 -8.04 -7.49 -25.25
C GLY A 293 -8.12 -8.79 -26.06
N VAL A 294 -8.06 -9.94 -25.39
CA VAL A 294 -8.23 -11.26 -26.04
C VAL A 294 -9.61 -11.34 -26.71
N TYR A 295 -10.67 -10.92 -26.02
CA TYR A 295 -12.01 -10.88 -26.59
C TYR A 295 -12.07 -9.98 -27.84
N LYS A 296 -11.51 -8.78 -27.80
CA LYS A 296 -11.45 -7.87 -28.96
C LYS A 296 -10.65 -8.45 -30.13
N VAL A 297 -9.53 -9.13 -29.84
CA VAL A 297 -8.73 -9.84 -30.85
C VAL A 297 -9.55 -10.90 -31.59
N THR A 298 -10.40 -11.66 -30.91
CA THR A 298 -11.27 -12.64 -31.57
C THR A 298 -12.29 -11.99 -32.50
N GLN A 299 -12.73 -10.78 -32.17
CA GLN A 299 -13.67 -10.01 -32.98
C GLN A 299 -13.04 -9.42 -34.28
N THR A 300 -11.72 -9.22 -34.33
CA THR A 300 -11.05 -8.68 -35.53
C THR A 300 -11.11 -9.64 -36.73
N GLY A 301 -11.46 -10.91 -36.53
CA GLY A 301 -11.49 -11.94 -37.57
C GLY A 301 -10.12 -12.28 -38.18
N ALA A 302 -9.04 -11.76 -37.62
CA ALA A 302 -7.69 -11.93 -38.15
C ALA A 302 -7.15 -13.36 -38.06
N LYS A 303 -7.76 -14.25 -37.24
CA LYS A 303 -7.33 -15.64 -37.00
C LYS A 303 -5.82 -15.78 -36.69
N MET A 304 -5.22 -14.74 -36.06
CA MET A 304 -3.79 -14.65 -35.76
C MET A 304 -3.52 -14.71 -34.25
N GLY A 305 -4.49 -15.12 -33.42
CA GLY A 305 -4.34 -15.19 -31.97
C GLY A 305 -3.15 -16.06 -31.49
N TRP A 306 -2.71 -17.02 -32.34
CA TRP A 306 -1.53 -17.84 -32.06
C TRP A 306 -0.23 -17.01 -31.94
N VAL A 307 -0.09 -15.90 -32.68
CA VAL A 307 1.07 -14.99 -32.61
C VAL A 307 1.17 -14.38 -31.22
N ILE A 308 0.02 -13.93 -30.67
CA ILE A 308 -0.05 -13.39 -29.30
C ILE A 308 0.25 -14.49 -28.29
N ALA A 309 -0.30 -15.70 -28.49
CA ALA A 309 -0.05 -16.82 -27.59
C ALA A 309 1.46 -17.19 -27.52
N VAL A 310 2.14 -17.22 -28.66
CA VAL A 310 3.61 -17.43 -28.73
C VAL A 310 4.34 -16.33 -27.97
N ALA A 311 3.99 -15.05 -28.20
CA ALA A 311 4.62 -13.93 -27.51
C ALA A 311 4.41 -14.01 -25.99
N LEU A 312 3.21 -14.35 -25.53
CA LEU A 312 2.92 -14.53 -24.10
C LEU A 312 3.73 -15.67 -23.48
N VAL A 313 3.88 -16.80 -24.18
CA VAL A 313 4.75 -17.92 -23.74
C VAL A 313 6.20 -17.48 -23.62
N VAL A 314 6.72 -16.75 -24.60
CA VAL A 314 8.10 -16.21 -24.58
C VAL A 314 8.29 -15.25 -23.42
N ILE A 315 7.34 -14.33 -23.21
CA ILE A 315 7.35 -13.40 -22.07
C ILE A 315 7.37 -14.18 -20.74
N PHE A 316 6.48 -15.16 -20.58
CA PHE A 316 6.41 -15.99 -19.38
C PHE A 316 7.73 -16.74 -19.11
N LEU A 317 8.33 -17.33 -20.11
CA LEU A 317 9.62 -18.02 -20.00
C LEU A 317 10.75 -17.07 -19.59
N ILE A 318 10.80 -15.87 -20.17
CA ILE A 318 11.81 -14.85 -19.82
C ILE A 318 11.60 -14.37 -18.40
N ILE A 319 10.36 -14.10 -17.99
CA ILE A 319 10.05 -13.69 -16.60
C ILE A 319 10.43 -14.82 -15.63
N ALA A 320 10.09 -16.06 -15.94
CA ALA A 320 10.45 -17.21 -15.11
C ALA A 320 11.97 -17.34 -14.96
N LEU A 321 12.71 -17.20 -16.05
CA LEU A 321 14.18 -17.21 -16.04
C LEU A 321 14.75 -16.07 -15.18
N LEU A 322 14.24 -14.84 -15.36
CA LEU A 322 14.67 -13.69 -14.57
C LEU A 322 14.39 -13.87 -13.08
N VAL A 323 13.21 -14.40 -12.72
CA VAL A 323 12.86 -14.69 -11.33
C VAL A 323 13.80 -15.74 -10.74
N VAL A 324 14.06 -16.83 -11.45
CA VAL A 324 14.99 -17.90 -10.99
C VAL A 324 16.40 -17.36 -10.77
N VAL A 325 16.90 -16.48 -11.63
CA VAL A 325 18.25 -15.90 -11.54
C VAL A 325 18.32 -14.79 -10.48
N ALA A 326 17.31 -13.92 -10.41
CA ALA A 326 17.34 -12.75 -9.54
C ALA A 326 16.94 -13.04 -8.09
N MET A 327 15.98 -13.95 -7.84
CA MET A 327 15.45 -14.20 -6.49
C MET A 327 16.51 -14.65 -5.47
N PRO A 328 17.44 -15.58 -5.79
CA PRO A 328 18.51 -15.95 -4.85
C PRO A 328 19.42 -14.76 -4.51
N LYS A 329 19.66 -13.89 -5.49
CA LYS A 329 20.51 -12.69 -5.32
C LYS A 329 19.83 -11.62 -4.47
N PHE A 330 18.50 -11.45 -4.61
CA PHE A 330 17.71 -10.58 -3.73
C PHE A 330 17.74 -11.07 -2.26
N LYS A 331 17.60 -12.38 -2.02
CA LYS A 331 17.73 -12.93 -0.67
C LYS A 331 19.11 -12.68 -0.09
N LYS A 332 20.18 -12.94 -0.89
CA LYS A 332 21.56 -12.69 -0.48
C LYS A 332 21.81 -11.20 -0.23
N MET A 333 21.21 -10.30 -1.02
CA MET A 333 21.34 -8.86 -0.82
C MET A 333 20.85 -8.44 0.56
N GLN A 334 19.73 -8.99 1.04
CA GLN A 334 19.21 -8.69 2.38
C GLN A 334 20.21 -9.06 3.47
N VAL A 335 20.79 -10.25 3.42
CA VAL A 335 21.82 -10.69 4.37
C VAL A 335 23.03 -9.75 4.36
N LEU A 336 23.49 -9.36 3.16
CA LEU A 336 24.64 -8.45 3.03
C LEU A 336 24.34 -7.02 3.52
N VAL A 337 23.08 -6.57 3.42
CA VAL A 337 22.65 -5.29 4.02
C VAL A 337 22.64 -5.40 5.54
N ASP A 338 22.17 -6.51 6.09
CA ASP A 338 22.16 -6.74 7.52
C ASP A 338 23.59 -6.80 8.09
N ASP A 339 24.52 -7.49 7.40
CA ASP A 339 25.95 -7.54 7.74
C ASP A 339 26.58 -6.14 7.73
N MET A 340 26.30 -5.34 6.68
CA MET A 340 26.81 -3.97 6.59
C MET A 340 26.25 -3.07 7.70
N ASN A 341 24.94 -3.21 8.03
CA ASN A 341 24.32 -2.49 9.12
C ASN A 341 24.91 -2.87 10.47
N LEU A 342 25.26 -4.15 10.68
CA LEU A 342 25.93 -4.63 11.89
C LEU A 342 27.28 -3.94 12.06
N VAL A 343 28.15 -4.00 11.04
CA VAL A 343 29.46 -3.34 11.04
C VAL A 343 29.33 -1.83 11.29
N SER A 344 28.40 -1.16 10.58
CA SER A 344 28.14 0.26 10.77
C SER A 344 27.73 0.61 12.21
N ARG A 345 26.86 -0.21 12.79
CA ARG A 345 26.38 0.00 14.18
C ARG A 345 27.52 -0.18 15.18
N GLU A 346 28.34 -1.20 15.02
CA GLU A 346 29.50 -1.45 15.89
C GLU A 346 30.49 -0.27 15.81
N ILE A 347 30.82 0.22 14.62
CA ILE A 347 31.70 1.37 14.43
C ILE A 347 31.11 2.63 15.07
N LEU A 348 29.83 2.95 14.82
CA LEU A 348 29.20 4.15 15.36
C LEU A 348 29.06 4.10 16.87
N THR A 349 28.73 2.93 17.44
CA THR A 349 28.61 2.78 18.89
C THR A 349 29.97 2.77 19.56
N GLY A 350 30.98 2.17 18.94
CA GLY A 350 32.34 2.03 19.43
C GLY A 350 33.31 3.15 19.02
N LEU A 351 32.84 4.25 18.39
CA LEU A 351 33.70 5.26 17.76
C LEU A 351 34.75 5.84 18.70
N SER A 352 34.39 6.10 19.97
CA SER A 352 35.33 6.59 21.00
C SER A 352 36.41 5.56 21.29
N VAL A 353 36.08 4.28 21.33
CA VAL A 353 37.04 3.19 21.57
C VAL A 353 37.95 3.02 20.37
N ILE A 354 37.43 3.01 19.15
CA ILE A 354 38.21 2.93 17.90
C ILE A 354 39.28 4.05 17.86
N ARG A 355 38.84 5.28 18.15
CA ARG A 355 39.76 6.44 18.20
C ARG A 355 40.77 6.36 19.33
N ALA A 356 40.36 5.90 20.52
CA ALA A 356 41.27 5.77 21.65
C ALA A 356 42.40 4.74 21.41
N PHE A 357 42.11 3.73 20.59
CA PHE A 357 43.09 2.67 20.25
C PHE A 357 43.73 2.84 18.87
N GLY A 358 43.42 3.89 18.09
CA GLY A 358 44.00 4.20 16.79
C GLY A 358 43.70 3.10 15.73
N ARG A 359 42.46 2.53 15.77
CA ARG A 359 42.07 1.41 14.89
C ARG A 359 41.17 1.84 13.73
N GLU A 360 41.23 3.09 13.34
CA GLU A 360 40.36 3.64 12.28
C GLU A 360 40.58 2.93 10.94
N GLU A 361 41.82 2.68 10.53
CA GLU A 361 42.13 2.03 9.24
C GLU A 361 41.60 0.60 9.16
N GLU A 362 41.68 -0.15 10.27
CA GLU A 362 41.20 -1.54 10.30
C GLU A 362 39.68 -1.60 10.22
N GLU A 363 38.99 -0.70 10.91
CA GLU A 363 37.53 -0.65 10.86
C GLU A 363 37.04 -0.10 9.52
N GLU A 364 37.75 0.85 8.90
CA GLU A 364 37.47 1.30 7.53
C GLU A 364 37.61 0.16 6.52
N LYS A 365 38.67 -0.63 6.64
CA LYS A 365 38.89 -1.80 5.79
C LYS A 365 37.79 -2.85 5.99
N ARG A 366 37.41 -3.13 7.24
CA ARG A 366 36.30 -4.04 7.57
C ARG A 366 34.97 -3.58 6.97
N PHE A 367 34.70 -2.28 7.05
CA PHE A 367 33.52 -1.69 6.42
C PHE A 367 33.58 -1.79 4.89
N ASP A 368 34.71 -1.50 4.27
CA ASP A 368 34.88 -1.58 2.81
C ASP A 368 34.72 -3.01 2.31
N GLU A 369 35.21 -4.03 3.04
CA GLU A 369 35.00 -5.43 2.67
C GLU A 369 33.51 -5.82 2.66
N ALA A 370 32.74 -5.38 3.66
CA ALA A 370 31.28 -5.62 3.70
C ALA A 370 30.57 -4.86 2.57
N ASN A 371 30.95 -3.60 2.34
CA ASN A 371 30.45 -2.73 1.27
C ASN A 371 30.76 -3.32 -0.13
N GLN A 372 31.98 -3.84 -0.36
CA GLN A 372 32.36 -4.48 -1.63
C GLN A 372 31.53 -5.74 -1.92
N LYS A 373 31.25 -6.57 -0.90
CA LYS A 373 30.38 -7.75 -1.04
C LYS A 373 28.97 -7.33 -1.45
N LEU A 374 28.42 -6.34 -0.76
CA LEU A 374 27.10 -5.77 -1.06
C LEU A 374 27.07 -5.17 -2.48
N ARG A 375 28.06 -4.33 -2.82
CA ARG A 375 28.20 -3.71 -4.15
C ARG A 375 28.22 -4.73 -5.28
N LYS A 376 29.05 -5.79 -5.17
CA LYS A 376 29.13 -6.84 -6.19
C LYS A 376 27.80 -7.54 -6.41
N ASN A 377 27.09 -7.88 -5.33
CA ASN A 377 25.78 -8.54 -5.42
C ASN A 377 24.71 -7.61 -5.98
N GLN A 378 24.68 -6.34 -5.54
CA GLN A 378 23.74 -5.32 -6.00
C GLN A 378 23.96 -4.97 -7.47
N LEU A 379 25.21 -4.83 -7.90
CA LEU A 379 25.57 -4.58 -9.29
C LEU A 379 25.07 -5.70 -10.22
N PHE A 380 25.27 -6.96 -9.84
CA PHE A 380 24.75 -8.10 -10.59
C PHE A 380 23.22 -8.07 -10.67
N THR A 381 22.55 -7.88 -9.53
CA THR A 381 21.08 -7.84 -9.46
C THR A 381 20.51 -6.68 -10.31
N ASN A 382 21.11 -5.49 -10.20
CA ASN A 382 20.67 -4.33 -10.98
C ASN A 382 20.90 -4.55 -12.48
N ARG A 383 22.03 -5.12 -12.90
CA ARG A 383 22.29 -5.47 -14.31
C ARG A 383 21.23 -6.42 -14.86
N VAL A 384 20.91 -7.50 -14.12
CA VAL A 384 19.85 -8.44 -14.52
C VAL A 384 18.50 -7.72 -14.64
N MET A 385 18.15 -6.84 -13.69
CA MET A 385 16.91 -6.08 -13.73
C MET A 385 16.88 -5.03 -14.86
N THR A 386 18.02 -4.41 -15.15
CA THR A 386 18.13 -3.43 -16.25
C THR A 386 17.86 -4.08 -17.60
N PHE A 387 18.25 -5.35 -17.80
CA PHE A 387 17.95 -6.09 -19.03
C PHE A 387 16.45 -6.37 -19.24
N MET A 388 15.66 -6.37 -18.16
CA MET A 388 14.23 -6.71 -18.25
C MET A 388 13.47 -5.76 -19.19
N PHE A 389 13.65 -4.45 -19.02
CA PHE A 389 12.88 -3.47 -19.78
C PHE A 389 13.22 -3.46 -21.28
N PRO A 390 14.50 -3.41 -21.70
CA PRO A 390 14.87 -3.54 -23.12
C PRO A 390 14.43 -4.87 -23.74
N THR A 391 14.52 -5.98 -22.99
CA THR A 391 14.06 -7.28 -23.47
C THR A 391 12.55 -7.29 -23.74
N MET A 392 11.75 -6.67 -22.86
CA MET A 392 10.31 -6.55 -23.08
C MET A 392 9.98 -5.69 -24.31
N ILE A 393 10.71 -4.58 -24.51
CA ILE A 393 10.56 -3.75 -25.72
C ILE A 393 10.92 -4.57 -26.96
N LEU A 394 12.04 -5.30 -26.95
CA LEU A 394 12.45 -6.16 -28.06
C LEU A 394 11.37 -7.21 -28.40
N ILE A 395 10.77 -7.84 -27.39
CA ILE A 395 9.68 -8.80 -27.60
C ILE A 395 8.47 -8.11 -28.24
N MET A 396 8.12 -6.91 -27.78
CA MET A 396 7.03 -6.12 -28.36
C MET A 396 7.32 -5.75 -29.82
N ASP A 397 8.54 -5.32 -30.12
CA ASP A 397 8.93 -4.97 -31.50
C ASP A 397 8.93 -6.19 -32.42
N VAL A 398 9.47 -7.32 -31.95
CA VAL A 398 9.42 -8.60 -32.67
C VAL A 398 7.98 -9.07 -32.89
N LEU A 399 7.12 -8.90 -31.87
CA LEU A 399 5.69 -9.19 -31.97
C LEU A 399 5.03 -8.31 -33.06
N VAL A 400 5.28 -7.01 -33.06
CA VAL A 400 4.73 -6.07 -34.06
C VAL A 400 5.23 -6.42 -35.47
N ILE A 401 6.53 -6.70 -35.60
CA ILE A 401 7.12 -7.15 -36.89
C ILE A 401 6.47 -8.45 -37.36
N GLY A 402 6.33 -9.44 -36.45
CA GLY A 402 5.70 -10.72 -36.78
C GLY A 402 4.23 -10.59 -37.19
N ILE A 403 3.47 -9.76 -36.46
CA ILE A 403 2.08 -9.43 -36.81
C ILE A 403 2.03 -8.76 -38.20
N THR A 404 2.88 -7.76 -38.42
CA THR A 404 2.93 -7.03 -39.70
C THR A 404 3.27 -7.97 -40.86
N TRP A 405 4.26 -8.84 -40.68
CA TRP A 405 4.67 -9.83 -41.69
C TRP A 405 3.54 -10.80 -42.04
N VAL A 406 2.91 -11.40 -41.05
CA VAL A 406 1.79 -12.34 -41.26
C VAL A 406 0.57 -11.61 -41.86
N SER A 407 0.31 -10.37 -41.37
CA SER A 407 -0.80 -9.56 -41.85
C SER A 407 -0.59 -9.10 -43.32
N ALA A 408 0.64 -8.72 -43.69
CA ALA A 408 0.95 -8.29 -45.09
C ALA A 408 0.59 -9.38 -46.09
N ASN A 409 0.99 -10.63 -45.86
CA ASN A 409 0.61 -11.76 -46.72
C ASN A 409 -0.91 -11.96 -46.77
N ARG A 410 -1.64 -11.73 -45.67
CA ARG A 410 -3.10 -11.86 -45.64
C ARG A 410 -3.83 -10.69 -46.29
N ILE A 411 -3.24 -9.50 -46.22
CA ILE A 411 -3.75 -8.30 -46.91
C ILE A 411 -3.57 -8.48 -48.42
N ASP A 412 -2.42 -8.98 -48.87
CA ASP A 412 -2.15 -9.29 -50.26
C ASP A 412 -3.13 -10.34 -50.81
N MET A 413 -3.42 -11.40 -50.01
CA MET A 413 -4.48 -12.37 -50.34
C MET A 413 -5.90 -11.81 -50.20
N GLY A 414 -6.08 -10.58 -49.73
CA GLY A 414 -7.38 -9.95 -49.51
C GLY A 414 -8.19 -10.51 -48.34
N THR A 415 -7.60 -11.32 -47.46
CA THR A 415 -8.29 -11.92 -46.28
C THR A 415 -8.28 -11.05 -45.02
N LEU A 416 -7.51 -9.96 -45.03
CA LEU A 416 -7.40 -9.03 -43.91
C LEU A 416 -7.36 -7.58 -44.41
N ARG A 417 -7.96 -6.65 -43.65
CA ARG A 417 -7.90 -5.21 -43.93
C ARG A 417 -6.73 -4.56 -43.17
N VAL A 418 -6.23 -3.43 -43.68
CA VAL A 418 -5.11 -2.68 -43.05
C VAL A 418 -5.50 -2.14 -41.69
N GLY A 419 -6.73 -1.62 -41.52
CA GLY A 419 -7.23 -1.15 -40.23
C GLY A 419 -7.33 -2.28 -39.22
N ALA A 420 -7.79 -3.46 -39.63
CA ALA A 420 -7.84 -4.63 -38.76
C ALA A 420 -6.43 -5.06 -38.26
N MET A 421 -5.40 -4.94 -39.11
CA MET A 421 -4.00 -5.15 -38.70
C MET A 421 -3.57 -4.16 -37.64
N THR A 422 -3.85 -2.87 -37.84
CA THR A 422 -3.46 -1.82 -36.84
C THR A 422 -4.18 -1.98 -35.50
N ALA A 423 -5.48 -2.34 -35.52
CA ALA A 423 -6.22 -2.67 -34.32
C ALA A 423 -5.64 -3.91 -33.63
N PHE A 424 -5.29 -4.96 -34.37
CA PHE A 424 -4.69 -6.18 -33.83
C PHE A 424 -3.33 -5.90 -33.15
N ILE A 425 -2.47 -5.08 -33.77
CA ILE A 425 -1.21 -4.63 -33.17
C ILE A 425 -1.48 -3.91 -31.86
N SER A 426 -2.42 -2.95 -31.84
CA SER A 426 -2.76 -2.17 -30.64
C SER A 426 -3.28 -3.05 -29.51
N TYR A 427 -4.17 -4.01 -29.80
CA TYR A 427 -4.66 -4.97 -28.81
C TYR A 427 -3.54 -5.88 -28.29
N SER A 428 -2.65 -6.33 -29.16
CA SER A 428 -1.51 -7.18 -28.78
C SER A 428 -0.59 -6.47 -27.79
N ILE A 429 -0.28 -5.19 -28.04
CA ILE A 429 0.50 -4.35 -27.14
C ILE A 429 -0.20 -4.21 -25.78
N GLN A 430 -1.52 -3.94 -25.78
CA GLN A 430 -2.29 -3.79 -24.54
C GLN A 430 -2.34 -5.09 -23.73
N ILE A 431 -2.49 -6.24 -24.38
CA ILE A 431 -2.46 -7.56 -23.73
C ILE A 431 -1.08 -7.79 -23.10
N VAL A 432 0.00 -7.61 -23.86
CA VAL A 432 1.37 -7.76 -23.34
C VAL A 432 1.62 -6.85 -22.15
N MET A 433 1.24 -5.57 -22.23
CA MET A 433 1.40 -4.62 -21.14
C MET A 433 0.59 -5.01 -19.89
N SER A 434 -0.57 -5.63 -20.04
CA SER A 434 -1.34 -6.15 -18.90
C SER A 434 -0.59 -7.27 -18.15
N PHE A 435 0.09 -8.16 -18.86
CA PHE A 435 0.94 -9.19 -18.26
C PHE A 435 2.18 -8.61 -17.58
N VAL A 436 2.80 -7.58 -18.15
CA VAL A 436 3.92 -6.85 -17.52
C VAL A 436 3.47 -6.22 -16.19
N MET A 437 2.28 -5.61 -16.15
CA MET A 437 1.71 -5.05 -14.91
C MET A 437 1.53 -6.12 -13.82
N LEU A 438 1.01 -7.29 -14.17
CA LEU A 438 0.86 -8.41 -13.22
C LEU A 438 2.21 -8.90 -12.70
N THR A 439 3.25 -8.91 -13.55
CA THR A 439 4.60 -9.29 -13.16
C THR A 439 5.19 -8.33 -12.12
N VAL A 440 5.05 -7.02 -12.34
CA VAL A 440 5.50 -6.00 -11.36
C VAL A 440 4.82 -6.20 -10.00
N MET A 441 3.51 -6.49 -10.02
CA MET A 441 2.76 -6.78 -8.79
C MET A 441 3.29 -8.01 -8.05
N SER A 442 3.70 -9.06 -8.76
CA SER A 442 4.25 -10.28 -8.17
C SER A 442 5.55 -10.05 -7.40
N ILE A 443 6.31 -9.01 -7.72
CA ILE A 443 7.54 -8.62 -7.02
C ILE A 443 7.23 -7.79 -5.76
N ILE A 444 6.25 -6.90 -5.82
CA ILE A 444 5.95 -5.94 -4.75
C ILE A 444 5.10 -6.58 -3.64
N LEU A 445 4.16 -7.44 -4.01
CA LEU A 445 3.17 -8.03 -3.10
C LEU A 445 3.77 -8.86 -1.94
N PRO A 446 4.85 -9.66 -2.10
CA PRO A 446 5.49 -10.36 -1.00
C PRO A 446 6.03 -9.44 0.10
N ARG A 447 6.60 -8.29 -0.26
CA ARG A 447 7.11 -7.30 0.71
C ARG A 447 5.98 -6.75 1.58
N ALA A 448 4.87 -6.38 0.95
CA ALA A 448 3.70 -5.92 1.69
C ALA A 448 3.08 -7.01 2.57
N SER A 449 3.18 -8.28 2.18
CA SER A 449 2.73 -9.40 3.01
C SER A 449 3.53 -9.50 4.30
N VAL A 450 4.86 -9.34 4.23
CA VAL A 450 5.73 -9.34 5.43
C VAL A 450 5.40 -8.15 6.33
N ALA A 451 5.24 -6.95 5.77
CA ALA A 451 4.84 -5.78 6.54
C ALA A 451 3.48 -5.97 7.21
N ALA A 452 2.51 -6.58 6.50
CA ALA A 452 1.19 -6.87 7.05
C ALA A 452 1.24 -7.90 8.18
N ASP A 453 2.09 -8.92 8.08
CA ASP A 453 2.24 -9.94 9.13
C ASP A 453 2.88 -9.35 10.37
N ARG A 454 3.88 -8.46 10.24
CA ARG A 454 4.50 -7.72 11.35
C ARG A 454 3.51 -6.80 12.06
N ILE A 455 2.64 -6.12 11.32
CA ILE A 455 1.58 -5.28 11.87
C ILE A 455 0.52 -6.14 12.57
N ASP A 456 0.11 -7.24 11.95
CA ASP A 456 -0.90 -8.15 12.50
C ASP A 456 -0.43 -8.79 13.81
N GLU A 457 0.88 -9.07 13.94
CA GLU A 457 1.50 -9.53 15.19
C GLU A 457 1.26 -8.52 16.33
N VAL A 458 1.51 -7.23 16.09
CA VAL A 458 1.26 -6.19 17.09
C VAL A 458 -0.24 -6.05 17.39
N ILE A 459 -1.10 -6.03 16.36
CA ILE A 459 -2.56 -5.86 16.55
C ILE A 459 -3.19 -7.06 17.30
N ARG A 460 -2.64 -8.26 17.13
CA ARG A 460 -3.15 -9.47 17.81
C ARG A 460 -2.54 -9.71 19.17
N SER A 461 -1.40 -9.10 19.45
CA SER A 461 -0.80 -9.22 20.78
C SER A 461 -1.75 -8.59 21.79
N LYS A 462 -2.15 -9.36 22.78
CA LYS A 462 -3.01 -8.90 23.85
C LYS A 462 -2.11 -8.56 25.04
N SER A 463 -2.46 -7.50 25.77
CA SER A 463 -1.81 -7.21 27.04
C SER A 463 -1.98 -8.39 28.00
N SER A 464 -0.89 -8.75 28.69
CA SER A 464 -0.92 -9.75 29.76
C SER A 464 -1.67 -9.23 30.99
N ILE A 465 -1.70 -7.90 31.17
CA ILE A 465 -2.39 -7.24 32.27
C ILE A 465 -3.70 -6.65 31.76
N LEU A 466 -4.81 -7.16 32.28
CA LEU A 466 -6.17 -6.74 31.90
C LEU A 466 -6.93 -6.33 33.15
N ASN A 467 -7.89 -5.41 33.00
CA ASN A 467 -8.87 -5.15 34.03
C ASN A 467 -9.72 -6.40 34.30
N PRO A 468 -10.07 -6.68 35.57
CA PRO A 468 -11.03 -7.73 35.89
C PRO A 468 -12.41 -7.41 35.27
N LYS A 469 -13.21 -8.44 35.01
CA LYS A 469 -14.56 -8.25 34.46
C LYS A 469 -15.50 -7.53 35.43
N GLU A 470 -15.32 -7.77 36.70
CA GLU A 470 -16.07 -7.18 37.82
C GLU A 470 -15.04 -6.63 38.81
N PRO A 471 -14.56 -5.39 38.62
CA PRO A 471 -13.59 -4.80 39.52
C PRO A 471 -14.19 -4.56 40.92
N LYS A 472 -13.43 -4.89 41.95
CA LYS A 472 -13.76 -4.50 43.33
C LYS A 472 -13.40 -3.03 43.53
N SER A 473 -14.25 -2.29 44.24
CA SER A 473 -13.94 -0.94 44.66
C SER A 473 -13.02 -0.95 45.87
N LEU A 474 -12.14 0.04 45.96
CA LEU A 474 -11.38 0.26 47.18
C LEU A 474 -12.32 0.65 48.34
N PRO A 475 -12.13 0.13 49.55
CA PRO A 475 -12.88 0.58 50.69
C PRO A 475 -12.76 2.09 50.92
N LEU A 476 -13.87 2.78 51.14
CA LEU A 476 -13.84 4.20 51.50
C LEU A 476 -13.18 4.39 52.84
N ASN A 477 -12.49 5.55 53.01
CA ASN A 477 -11.82 5.91 54.26
C ASN A 477 -12.74 5.71 55.47
N GLY A 478 -12.32 4.82 56.42
CA GLY A 478 -13.04 4.53 57.65
C GLY A 478 -13.97 3.34 57.63
N GLU A 479 -14.29 2.73 56.47
CA GLU A 479 -14.98 1.45 56.43
C GLU A 479 -13.99 0.30 56.69
N ALA A 480 -14.27 -0.50 57.70
CA ALA A 480 -13.44 -1.63 58.16
C ALA A 480 -12.14 -1.30 58.92
N GLY A 481 -11.92 -0.07 59.39
CA GLY A 481 -10.75 0.28 60.18
C GLY A 481 -9.41 0.26 59.44
N THR A 482 -9.43 0.20 58.12
CA THR A 482 -8.24 0.23 57.26
C THR A 482 -7.85 1.66 56.90
N ALA A 483 -6.61 2.04 57.23
CA ALA A 483 -6.04 3.31 56.79
C ALA A 483 -5.86 3.30 55.25
N ASN A 484 -6.08 4.47 54.59
CA ASN A 484 -5.93 4.58 53.16
C ASN A 484 -4.45 4.51 52.74
N GLY A 485 -4.12 3.66 51.78
CA GLY A 485 -2.77 3.54 51.22
C GLY A 485 -1.92 2.40 51.81
N VAL A 486 -2.52 1.45 52.52
CA VAL A 486 -1.80 0.25 53.00
C VAL A 486 -1.50 -0.68 51.83
N ILE A 487 -0.21 -0.97 51.59
CA ILE A 487 0.22 -2.00 50.61
C ILE A 487 0.77 -3.20 51.39
N GLU A 488 0.24 -4.38 51.11
CA GLU A 488 0.67 -5.64 51.74
C GLU A 488 1.20 -6.60 50.68
N PHE A 489 2.44 -7.06 50.87
CA PHE A 489 3.05 -8.15 50.10
C PHE A 489 2.93 -9.43 50.94
N GLU A 490 2.31 -10.46 50.41
CA GLU A 490 2.10 -11.75 51.08
C GLU A 490 2.72 -12.87 50.25
N HIS A 491 3.86 -13.39 50.68
CA HIS A 491 4.58 -14.49 50.04
C HIS A 491 4.78 -14.32 48.53
N VAL A 492 5.19 -13.12 48.10
CA VAL A 492 5.29 -12.73 46.71
C VAL A 492 6.54 -13.28 46.06
N SER A 493 6.35 -14.08 45.00
CA SER A 493 7.43 -14.48 44.10
C SER A 493 7.11 -13.99 42.69
N PHE A 494 8.15 -13.61 41.94
CA PHE A 494 8.00 -13.15 40.56
C PHE A 494 9.13 -13.61 39.67
N ARG A 495 8.74 -14.04 38.45
CA ARG A 495 9.60 -14.44 37.35
C ARG A 495 9.19 -13.71 36.07
N PHE A 496 10.16 -13.16 35.34
CA PHE A 496 9.90 -12.57 34.06
C PHE A 496 9.42 -13.61 33.05
N PRO A 497 8.52 -13.24 32.11
CA PRO A 497 8.07 -14.15 31.04
C PRO A 497 9.24 -14.73 30.27
N GLY A 498 9.34 -16.07 30.20
CA GLY A 498 10.43 -16.78 29.50
C GLY A 498 11.72 -16.97 30.31
N ALA A 499 11.83 -16.45 31.52
CA ALA A 499 12.96 -16.74 32.42
C ALA A 499 12.80 -18.10 33.11
N GLU A 500 13.91 -18.74 33.44
CA GLU A 500 13.92 -20.04 34.16
C GLU A 500 13.77 -19.86 35.68
N ASN A 501 14.39 -18.83 36.25
CA ASN A 501 14.45 -18.59 37.69
C ASN A 501 13.61 -17.38 38.14
N ASN A 502 13.17 -17.38 39.38
CA ASN A 502 12.52 -16.24 40.01
C ASN A 502 13.56 -15.12 40.19
N VAL A 503 13.13 -13.86 40.04
CA VAL A 503 13.93 -12.65 40.32
C VAL A 503 13.71 -12.20 41.74
N ILE A 504 12.51 -12.43 42.30
CA ILE A 504 12.19 -12.25 43.70
C ILE A 504 11.47 -13.49 44.20
N GLU A 505 11.70 -13.85 45.45
CA GLU A 505 11.21 -15.09 46.03
C GLU A 505 10.77 -14.89 47.48
N ASP A 506 9.52 -15.27 47.77
CA ASP A 506 8.89 -15.26 49.08
C ASP A 506 8.99 -13.90 49.85
N ILE A 507 8.71 -12.81 49.14
CA ILE A 507 8.76 -11.45 49.69
C ILE A 507 7.47 -11.16 50.46
N SER A 508 7.62 -10.79 51.76
CA SER A 508 6.51 -10.38 52.61
C SER A 508 6.87 -9.12 53.40
N PHE A 509 6.11 -8.05 53.24
CA PHE A 509 6.23 -6.80 54.02
C PHE A 509 4.97 -5.95 53.83
N THR A 510 4.83 -4.91 54.69
CA THR A 510 3.69 -3.99 54.64
C THR A 510 4.17 -2.55 54.62
N LEU A 511 3.65 -1.74 53.69
CA LEU A 511 3.76 -0.28 53.71
C LEU A 511 2.55 0.30 54.46
N ARG A 512 2.79 1.23 55.36
CA ARG A 512 1.73 1.83 56.17
C ARG A 512 1.70 3.35 56.00
N PRO A 513 0.52 3.98 56.01
CA PRO A 513 0.41 5.43 56.01
C PRO A 513 1.16 6.05 57.17
N GLY A 514 1.77 7.20 56.94
CA GLY A 514 2.57 7.92 57.93
C GLY A 514 3.93 7.32 58.20
N THR A 515 4.35 6.28 57.48
CA THR A 515 5.66 5.67 57.64
C THR A 515 6.47 5.68 56.35
N VAL A 516 7.77 5.87 56.48
CA VAL A 516 8.74 5.77 55.40
C VAL A 516 9.41 4.39 55.47
N THR A 517 9.09 3.54 54.49
CA THR A 517 9.80 2.27 54.30
C THR A 517 10.88 2.47 53.24
N ALA A 518 12.11 2.10 53.56
CA ALA A 518 13.22 2.13 52.62
C ALA A 518 13.58 0.72 52.13
N MET A 519 14.17 0.63 50.94
CA MET A 519 14.65 -0.64 50.39
C MET A 519 16.08 -0.46 49.86
N ILE A 520 16.98 -1.31 50.35
CA ILE A 520 18.39 -1.32 49.95
C ILE A 520 18.84 -2.74 49.61
N GLY A 521 19.92 -2.89 48.85
CA GLY A 521 20.51 -4.16 48.49
C GLY A 521 21.44 -4.03 47.30
N SER A 522 22.14 -5.11 46.96
CA SER A 522 23.07 -5.18 45.82
C SER A 522 22.40 -4.86 44.48
N THR A 523 23.21 -4.53 43.49
CA THR A 523 22.71 -4.38 42.10
C THR A 523 22.19 -5.74 41.60
N GLY A 524 20.98 -5.77 41.09
CA GLY A 524 20.32 -7.02 40.65
C GLY A 524 19.49 -7.74 41.72
N ALA A 525 19.47 -7.26 43.01
CA ALA A 525 18.70 -7.88 44.09
C ALA A 525 17.17 -7.85 43.92
N GLY A 526 16.61 -7.32 42.82
CA GLY A 526 15.16 -7.32 42.56
C GLY A 526 14.41 -6.05 42.99
N LYS A 527 15.08 -4.98 43.45
CA LYS A 527 14.45 -3.74 43.94
C LYS A 527 13.49 -3.10 42.98
N SER A 528 13.93 -2.82 41.74
CA SER A 528 13.09 -2.21 40.71
C SER A 528 11.98 -3.17 40.23
N THR A 529 12.17 -4.47 40.40
CA THR A 529 11.11 -5.46 40.15
C THR A 529 9.96 -5.28 41.12
N ILE A 530 10.25 -5.17 42.41
CA ILE A 530 9.24 -4.92 43.48
C ILE A 530 8.50 -3.60 43.20
N VAL A 531 9.23 -2.53 42.84
CA VAL A 531 8.66 -1.23 42.47
C VAL A 531 7.67 -1.36 41.30
N ASN A 532 7.99 -2.16 40.29
CA ASN A 532 7.14 -2.35 39.12
C ASN A 532 5.90 -3.21 39.37
N LEU A 533 5.89 -4.03 40.41
CA LEU A 533 4.73 -4.82 40.85
C LEU A 533 3.66 -3.97 41.52
N ILE A 534 4.02 -2.91 42.23
CA ILE A 534 3.08 -2.03 42.96
C ILE A 534 2.05 -1.37 42.02
N PRO A 535 2.41 -0.70 40.88
CA PRO A 535 1.45 -0.17 39.94
C PRO A 535 0.87 -1.23 38.98
N ARG A 536 1.12 -2.52 39.29
CA ARG A 536 0.70 -3.67 38.49
C ARG A 536 1.17 -3.52 37.02
N PHE A 537 2.48 -3.30 36.81
CA PHE A 537 3.10 -3.39 35.49
C PHE A 537 3.36 -4.84 35.08
N TYR A 538 3.42 -5.73 36.09
CA TYR A 538 3.44 -7.17 35.96
C TYR A 538 2.53 -7.77 37.06
N ASP A 539 1.96 -8.94 36.83
CA ASP A 539 1.30 -9.73 37.86
C ASP A 539 2.32 -10.65 38.54
N VAL A 540 2.15 -10.90 39.81
CA VAL A 540 2.99 -11.83 40.60
C VAL A 540 2.85 -13.25 40.07
N THR A 541 3.93 -14.05 40.21
CA THR A 541 3.90 -15.48 39.85
C THR A 541 3.26 -16.29 40.94
N GLU A 542 3.58 -15.98 42.20
CA GLU A 542 3.01 -16.60 43.40
C GLU A 542 2.75 -15.52 44.45
N GLY A 543 1.85 -15.79 45.40
CA GLY A 543 1.46 -14.86 46.43
C GLY A 543 0.45 -13.81 45.98
N SER A 544 0.32 -12.76 46.77
CA SER A 544 -0.59 -11.64 46.52
C SER A 544 -0.02 -10.31 46.95
N ILE A 545 -0.40 -9.24 46.23
CA ILE A 545 -0.16 -7.85 46.64
C ILE A 545 -1.53 -7.22 46.82
N LYS A 546 -1.77 -6.60 47.99
CA LYS A 546 -3.05 -5.99 48.31
C LYS A 546 -2.88 -4.49 48.55
N LEU A 547 -3.86 -3.71 48.10
CA LEU A 547 -4.04 -2.30 48.45
C LEU A 547 -5.30 -2.18 49.30
N ASN A 548 -5.14 -1.69 50.55
CA ASN A 548 -6.23 -1.59 51.53
C ASN A 548 -6.99 -2.91 51.68
N GLY A 549 -6.28 -4.05 51.72
CA GLY A 549 -6.82 -5.40 51.85
C GLY A 549 -7.43 -6.03 50.61
N VAL A 550 -7.46 -5.31 49.43
CA VAL A 550 -7.95 -5.83 48.17
C VAL A 550 -6.78 -6.21 47.26
N ASP A 551 -6.78 -7.41 46.71
CA ASP A 551 -5.75 -7.86 45.75
C ASP A 551 -5.71 -6.94 44.51
N LEU A 552 -4.50 -6.51 44.08
CA LEU A 552 -4.30 -5.64 42.93
C LEU A 552 -4.92 -6.20 41.65
N ARG A 553 -5.02 -7.53 41.54
CA ARG A 553 -5.59 -8.21 40.37
C ARG A 553 -7.11 -8.04 40.26
N GLU A 554 -7.76 -7.72 41.39
CA GLU A 554 -9.21 -7.53 41.46
C GLU A 554 -9.63 -6.06 41.31
N LEU A 555 -8.69 -5.11 41.33
CA LEU A 555 -8.94 -3.68 41.21
C LEU A 555 -8.95 -3.22 39.76
N ASP A 556 -9.70 -2.15 39.47
CA ASP A 556 -9.55 -1.42 38.20
C ASP A 556 -8.17 -0.77 38.13
N LEU A 557 -7.46 -0.94 37.00
CA LEU A 557 -6.10 -0.42 36.83
C LEU A 557 -6.01 1.10 36.95
N LYS A 558 -7.04 1.83 36.55
CA LYS A 558 -7.07 3.30 36.67
C LYS A 558 -7.24 3.71 38.11
N GLU A 559 -8.15 3.06 38.85
CA GLU A 559 -8.37 3.29 40.26
C GLU A 559 -7.10 2.96 41.08
N LEU A 560 -6.50 1.79 40.85
CA LEU A 560 -5.23 1.40 41.49
C LEU A 560 -4.13 2.44 41.20
N ARG A 561 -3.89 2.78 39.96
CA ARG A 561 -2.82 3.70 39.58
C ARG A 561 -3.06 5.13 40.03
N ASN A 562 -4.31 5.53 40.24
CA ASN A 562 -4.62 6.84 40.83
C ASN A 562 -4.13 6.96 42.27
N GLN A 563 -4.10 5.86 43.03
CA GLN A 563 -3.61 5.83 44.39
C GLN A 563 -2.07 5.83 44.50
N ILE A 564 -1.34 5.67 43.41
CA ILE A 564 0.12 5.47 43.43
C ILE A 564 0.80 6.62 42.67
N GLY A 565 1.72 7.32 43.35
CA GLY A 565 2.65 8.28 42.78
C GLY A 565 4.02 7.63 42.58
N LEU A 566 4.31 7.18 41.36
CA LEU A 566 5.59 6.55 41.05
C LEU A 566 6.57 7.55 40.44
N VAL A 567 7.76 7.63 41.02
CA VAL A 567 8.92 8.35 40.48
C VAL A 567 9.96 7.31 40.04
N PRO A 568 10.12 7.08 38.74
CA PRO A 568 11.05 6.08 38.23
C PRO A 568 12.50 6.55 38.35
N GLN A 569 13.45 5.61 38.36
CA GLN A 569 14.89 5.85 38.43
C GLN A 569 15.38 6.87 37.39
N LYS A 570 14.86 6.81 36.13
CA LYS A 570 15.11 7.81 35.10
C LYS A 570 13.91 8.76 35.00
N GLY A 571 14.09 10.00 35.42
CA GLY A 571 13.07 11.05 35.31
C GLY A 571 12.73 11.33 33.83
N THR A 572 11.64 10.73 33.33
CA THR A 572 11.17 10.93 31.98
C THR A 572 10.24 12.14 31.89
N LEU A 573 10.60 13.10 31.04
CA LEU A 573 9.79 14.28 30.74
C LEU A 573 9.27 14.22 29.31
N PHE A 574 8.04 14.72 29.12
CA PHE A 574 7.41 14.83 27.82
C PHE A 574 7.67 16.21 27.22
N SER A 575 7.70 16.29 25.89
CA SER A 575 7.75 17.57 25.19
C SER A 575 6.50 18.40 25.49
N GLY A 576 6.69 19.67 25.79
CA GLY A 576 5.64 20.60 26.20
C GLY A 576 6.20 21.66 27.13
N THR A 577 5.45 22.08 28.17
CA THR A 577 5.90 23.02 29.18
C THR A 577 6.20 22.31 30.50
N ILE A 578 6.85 23.00 31.44
CA ILE A 578 7.02 22.50 32.80
C ILE A 578 5.64 22.25 33.44
N ALA A 579 4.71 23.23 33.35
CA ALA A 579 3.34 23.08 33.82
C ALA A 579 2.63 21.85 33.27
N SER A 580 2.74 21.61 31.93
CA SER A 580 2.13 20.42 31.30
C SER A 580 2.71 19.11 31.80
N ASN A 581 4.00 19.09 32.14
CA ASN A 581 4.67 17.92 32.73
C ASN A 581 4.25 17.66 34.16
N LEU A 582 3.99 18.68 34.97
CA LEU A 582 3.49 18.52 36.32
C LEU A 582 2.03 18.10 36.33
N ARG A 583 1.17 18.75 35.50
CA ARG A 583 -0.24 18.39 35.30
C ARG A 583 -0.44 16.97 34.75
N PHE A 584 0.60 16.36 34.17
CA PHE A 584 0.52 14.95 33.79
C PHE A 584 0.22 14.01 34.98
N GLY A 585 0.57 14.41 36.21
CA GLY A 585 0.17 13.72 37.45
C GLY A 585 -1.30 13.93 37.81
N ASN A 586 -1.78 15.16 37.64
CA ASN A 586 -3.17 15.57 37.89
C ASN A 586 -3.56 16.69 36.92
N ASN A 587 -4.44 16.37 35.94
CA ASN A 587 -4.87 17.32 34.91
C ASN A 587 -5.67 18.50 35.47
N GLU A 588 -6.26 18.37 36.68
CA GLU A 588 -7.09 19.38 37.33
C GLU A 588 -6.29 20.26 38.30
N ALA A 589 -4.97 19.97 38.47
CA ALA A 589 -4.14 20.77 39.36
C ALA A 589 -4.06 22.24 38.92
N ASP A 590 -4.40 23.13 39.84
CA ASP A 590 -4.27 24.56 39.64
C ASP A 590 -2.81 25.06 39.77
N ASP A 591 -2.55 26.31 39.46
CA ASP A 591 -1.20 26.88 39.49
C ASP A 591 -0.63 26.96 40.90
N VAL A 592 -1.48 27.05 41.92
CA VAL A 592 -1.05 27.06 43.34
C VAL A 592 -0.55 25.68 43.73
N GLN A 593 -1.27 24.64 43.37
CA GLN A 593 -0.86 23.24 43.59
C GLN A 593 0.43 22.88 42.84
N LEU A 594 0.56 23.37 41.59
CA LEU A 594 1.81 23.16 40.82
C LEU A 594 3.01 23.87 41.50
N LYS A 595 2.80 25.08 42.03
CA LYS A 595 3.84 25.83 42.72
C LYS A 595 4.23 25.13 44.04
N GLU A 596 3.25 24.70 44.83
CA GLU A 596 3.49 23.93 46.05
C GLU A 596 4.27 22.63 45.74
N ALA A 597 3.85 21.87 44.73
CA ALA A 597 4.53 20.65 44.32
C ALA A 597 5.99 20.89 43.85
N ALA A 598 6.23 22.00 43.16
CA ALA A 598 7.55 22.40 42.71
C ALA A 598 8.43 22.86 43.88
N GLU A 599 7.87 23.55 44.87
CA GLU A 599 8.56 24.00 46.06
C GLU A 599 9.00 22.79 46.92
N ILE A 600 8.09 21.87 47.20
CA ILE A 600 8.40 20.63 47.93
C ILE A 600 9.49 19.84 47.23
N ALA A 601 9.40 19.71 45.89
CA ALA A 601 10.40 19.02 45.06
C ALA A 601 11.71 19.79 44.91
N GLN A 602 11.87 20.96 45.59
CA GLN A 602 13.03 21.86 45.42
C GLN A 602 13.29 22.24 43.95
N ALA A 603 12.21 22.37 43.16
CA ALA A 603 12.26 22.68 41.76
C ALA A 603 11.93 24.14 41.46
N LEU A 604 11.30 24.84 42.40
CA LEU A 604 10.77 26.19 42.19
C LEU A 604 11.88 27.19 41.81
N ASP A 605 13.02 27.18 42.48
CA ASP A 605 14.11 28.13 42.23
C ASP A 605 14.52 28.13 40.77
N PHE A 606 14.86 26.96 40.18
CA PHE A 606 15.30 26.89 38.80
C PHE A 606 14.15 27.09 37.78
N ILE A 607 12.88 26.91 38.21
CA ILE A 607 11.71 27.22 37.36
C ILE A 607 11.56 28.73 37.25
N GLU A 608 11.64 29.44 38.40
CA GLU A 608 11.53 30.91 38.45
C GLU A 608 12.71 31.63 37.81
N GLU A 609 13.90 31.01 37.74
CA GLU A 609 15.07 31.51 37.00
C GLU A 609 14.88 31.50 35.47
N LYS A 610 13.93 30.70 34.96
CA LYS A 610 13.63 30.66 33.51
C LYS A 610 12.73 31.83 33.14
N ALA A 611 12.95 32.40 31.94
CA ALA A 611 12.22 33.56 31.44
C ALA A 611 10.69 33.37 31.45
N ASP A 612 10.22 32.16 31.11
CA ASP A 612 8.81 31.83 31.01
C ASP A 612 8.29 31.01 32.24
N GLY A 613 9.10 30.87 33.29
CA GLY A 613 8.71 30.14 34.53
C GLY A 613 8.15 28.74 34.22
N PHE A 614 6.92 28.45 34.66
CA PHE A 614 6.21 27.19 34.42
C PHE A 614 5.84 26.92 32.95
N ASP A 615 5.76 27.96 32.14
CA ASP A 615 5.49 27.84 30.69
C ASP A 615 6.76 27.58 29.88
N SER A 616 7.92 27.54 30.51
CA SER A 616 9.18 27.20 29.87
C SER A 616 9.12 25.84 29.18
N SER A 617 9.62 25.80 27.95
CA SER A 617 9.55 24.61 27.10
C SER A 617 10.47 23.48 27.58
N ILE A 618 9.95 22.26 27.57
CA ILE A 618 10.67 21.02 27.75
C ILE A 618 10.77 20.30 26.41
N SER A 619 11.99 20.03 25.97
CA SER A 619 12.23 19.25 24.75
C SER A 619 12.01 17.76 24.97
N GLN A 620 11.94 16.98 23.90
CA GLN A 620 11.73 15.53 23.95
C GLN A 620 12.73 14.84 24.89
N GLY A 621 12.20 14.08 25.85
CA GLY A 621 13.02 13.43 26.89
C GLY A 621 13.71 14.39 27.85
N GLY A 622 13.37 15.68 27.84
CA GLY A 622 13.95 16.70 28.71
C GLY A 622 15.43 16.97 28.41
N SER A 623 15.87 16.89 27.14
CA SER A 623 17.29 17.08 26.78
C SER A 623 17.82 18.48 27.09
N ASN A 624 16.96 19.46 27.31
CA ASN A 624 17.27 20.84 27.66
C ASN A 624 17.28 21.14 29.18
N VAL A 625 17.19 20.11 30.03
CA VAL A 625 17.29 20.23 31.49
C VAL A 625 18.29 19.22 32.04
N SER A 626 18.96 19.55 33.16
CA SER A 626 19.95 18.67 33.79
C SER A 626 19.30 17.41 34.40
N GLY A 627 20.11 16.38 34.68
CA GLY A 627 19.63 15.15 35.33
C GLY A 627 18.91 15.40 36.65
N GLY A 628 19.50 16.23 37.53
CA GLY A 628 18.87 16.61 38.82
C GLY A 628 17.60 17.43 38.63
N GLN A 629 17.52 18.32 37.63
CA GLN A 629 16.30 19.05 37.31
C GLN A 629 15.19 18.12 36.79
N LYS A 630 15.52 17.14 35.92
CA LYS A 630 14.56 16.11 35.47
C LYS A 630 13.97 15.36 36.61
N GLN A 631 14.83 14.97 37.56
CA GLN A 631 14.41 14.17 38.72
C GLN A 631 13.49 14.99 39.64
N ARG A 632 13.85 16.26 39.93
CA ARG A 632 12.99 17.17 40.71
C ARG A 632 11.64 17.42 40.06
N LEU A 633 11.58 17.59 38.74
CA LEU A 633 10.30 17.71 38.00
C LEU A 633 9.49 16.42 38.03
N ALA A 634 10.13 15.25 37.99
CA ALA A 634 9.45 13.97 38.09
C ALA A 634 8.88 13.76 39.52
N ILE A 635 9.61 14.19 40.54
CA ILE A 635 9.14 14.20 41.96
C ILE A 635 7.97 15.18 42.10
N ALA A 636 8.08 16.43 41.57
CA ALA A 636 7.01 17.41 41.61
C ALA A 636 5.73 16.88 40.92
N ARG A 637 5.85 16.16 39.80
CA ARG A 637 4.72 15.50 39.15
C ARG A 637 4.01 14.48 40.05
N ALA A 638 4.76 13.68 40.80
CA ALA A 638 4.19 12.72 41.73
C ALA A 638 3.52 13.41 42.91
N ILE A 639 4.09 14.53 43.39
CA ILE A 639 3.52 15.34 44.50
C ILE A 639 2.22 16.03 44.02
N ALA A 640 2.20 16.61 42.81
CA ALA A 640 1.02 17.26 42.24
C ALA A 640 -0.16 16.28 42.05
N LYS A 641 0.10 14.99 41.98
CA LYS A 641 -0.91 13.94 41.92
C LYS A 641 -1.64 13.72 43.25
N ASP A 642 -0.97 13.96 44.37
CA ASP A 642 -1.45 13.78 45.75
C ASP A 642 -1.99 12.36 46.01
N PRO A 643 -1.20 11.29 45.78
CA PRO A 643 -1.62 9.90 45.91
C PRO A 643 -1.53 9.44 47.38
N SER A 644 -2.22 8.33 47.72
CA SER A 644 -2.09 7.67 49.04
C SER A 644 -0.81 6.83 49.22
N VAL A 645 -0.11 6.52 48.12
CA VAL A 645 1.14 5.73 48.12
C VAL A 645 2.17 6.42 47.23
N TYR A 646 3.31 6.77 47.77
CA TYR A 646 4.45 7.29 47.04
C TYR A 646 5.53 6.21 46.87
N VAL A 647 6.04 6.04 45.67
CA VAL A 647 7.11 5.09 45.38
C VAL A 647 8.24 5.81 44.63
N PHE A 648 9.42 5.86 45.23
CA PHE A 648 10.61 6.50 44.66
C PHE A 648 11.66 5.44 44.33
N ASP A 649 11.92 5.20 43.05
CA ASP A 649 12.95 4.26 42.61
C ASP A 649 14.25 5.01 42.31
N ASP A 650 15.20 4.97 43.25
CA ASP A 650 16.53 5.61 43.22
C ASP A 650 16.50 7.09 42.77
N SER A 651 15.41 7.77 43.18
CA SER A 651 15.04 9.09 42.62
C SER A 651 15.86 10.25 43.22
N PHE A 652 16.65 10.00 44.24
CA PHE A 652 17.45 10.99 44.96
C PHE A 652 18.93 10.96 44.57
N SER A 653 19.40 9.92 43.89
CA SER A 653 20.83 9.71 43.57
C SER A 653 21.44 10.79 42.67
N ALA A 654 20.62 11.45 41.83
CA ALA A 654 21.05 12.54 40.92
C ALA A 654 21.07 13.93 41.61
N LEU A 655 20.71 14.02 42.92
CA LEU A 655 20.66 15.26 43.66
C LEU A 655 21.94 15.46 44.48
N ASP A 656 22.32 16.72 44.70
CA ASP A 656 23.33 17.05 45.68
C ASP A 656 22.81 16.84 47.10
N MET A 657 23.71 16.60 48.08
CA MET A 657 23.34 16.24 49.45
C MET A 657 22.47 17.29 50.15
N LYS A 658 22.68 18.60 49.85
CA LYS A 658 21.94 19.68 50.46
C LYS A 658 20.50 19.74 49.95
N THR A 659 20.34 19.62 48.63
CA THR A 659 19.01 19.57 47.99
C THR A 659 18.25 18.31 48.40
N ASP A 660 18.90 17.13 48.42
CA ASP A 660 18.31 15.88 48.89
C ASP A 660 17.77 15.98 50.33
N ALA A 661 18.57 16.52 51.28
CA ALA A 661 18.12 16.68 52.66
C ALA A 661 16.93 17.62 52.81
N LYS A 662 16.93 18.77 52.11
CA LYS A 662 15.79 19.72 52.09
C LYS A 662 14.52 19.09 51.50
N LEU A 663 14.66 18.42 50.38
CA LEU A 663 13.56 17.75 49.71
C LEU A 663 12.92 16.69 50.59
N ARG A 664 13.72 15.81 51.21
CA ARG A 664 13.20 14.75 52.09
C ARG A 664 12.49 15.32 53.33
N LYS A 665 12.98 16.44 53.89
CA LYS A 665 12.30 17.12 54.98
C LYS A 665 10.93 17.64 54.54
N ALA A 666 10.85 18.35 53.41
CA ALA A 666 9.60 18.89 52.88
C ALA A 666 8.63 17.77 52.49
N LEU A 667 9.16 16.69 51.86
CA LEU A 667 8.39 15.51 51.48
C LEU A 667 7.76 14.81 52.71
N GLY A 668 8.53 14.64 53.81
CA GLY A 668 8.01 14.04 55.04
C GLY A 668 6.87 14.80 55.69
N GLU A 669 6.82 16.15 55.51
CA GLU A 669 5.69 16.96 55.97
C GLU A 669 4.46 16.75 55.07
N LYS A 670 4.63 16.63 53.75
CA LYS A 670 3.54 16.42 52.78
C LYS A 670 2.97 15.00 52.83
N THR A 671 3.77 14.01 53.14
CA THR A 671 3.39 12.58 53.08
C THR A 671 2.97 11.98 54.42
N LYS A 672 2.62 12.81 55.44
CA LYS A 672 2.24 12.35 56.78
C LYS A 672 1.08 11.35 56.82
N ASP A 673 0.16 11.46 55.84
CA ASP A 673 -1.03 10.61 55.73
C ASP A 673 -0.91 9.57 54.62
N ALA A 674 0.26 9.45 53.97
CA ALA A 674 0.51 8.54 52.84
C ALA A 674 1.57 7.50 53.19
N SER A 675 1.56 6.36 52.48
CA SER A 675 2.62 5.36 52.59
C SER A 675 3.76 5.74 51.62
N VAL A 676 5.00 5.67 52.11
CA VAL A 676 6.18 6.03 51.33
C VAL A 676 7.13 4.85 51.18
N LEU A 677 7.46 4.46 49.97
CA LEU A 677 8.54 3.53 49.68
C LEU A 677 9.69 4.26 48.96
N ILE A 678 10.87 4.20 49.53
CA ILE A 678 12.10 4.75 48.97
C ILE A 678 13.07 3.62 48.64
N VAL A 679 13.29 3.36 47.38
CA VAL A 679 14.40 2.51 46.93
C VAL A 679 15.63 3.39 46.78
N ALA A 680 16.72 3.06 47.45
CA ALA A 680 17.96 3.82 47.42
C ALA A 680 19.20 2.92 47.32
N GLN A 681 20.26 3.50 46.78
CA GLN A 681 21.60 2.90 46.77
C GLN A 681 22.50 3.53 47.83
N ARG A 682 22.09 4.70 48.36
CA ARG A 682 22.86 5.43 49.35
C ARG A 682 22.24 5.27 50.73
N ILE A 683 23.06 4.87 51.72
CA ILE A 683 22.64 4.76 53.11
C ILE A 683 22.17 6.11 53.68
N SER A 684 22.87 7.23 53.34
CA SER A 684 22.49 8.57 53.75
C SER A 684 21.06 8.98 53.35
N THR A 685 20.50 8.38 52.31
CA THR A 685 19.11 8.65 51.86
C THR A 685 18.09 7.96 52.78
N ILE A 686 18.42 6.83 53.38
CA ILE A 686 17.48 5.94 54.08
C ILE A 686 17.73 5.81 55.59
N ILE A 687 18.77 6.46 56.10
CA ILE A 687 19.21 6.32 57.51
C ILE A 687 18.10 6.65 58.54
N ASN A 688 17.19 7.57 58.18
CA ASN A 688 16.07 8.00 59.00
C ASN A 688 14.74 7.32 58.63
N ALA A 689 14.74 6.26 57.83
CA ALA A 689 13.53 5.52 57.51
C ALA A 689 12.99 4.76 58.75
N ASP A 690 11.67 4.68 58.86
CA ASP A 690 11.00 3.96 59.96
C ASP A 690 11.26 2.46 59.88
N ASN A 691 11.38 1.93 58.68
CA ASN A 691 11.73 0.55 58.43
C ASN A 691 12.60 0.44 57.14
N ILE A 692 13.72 -0.27 57.24
CA ILE A 692 14.62 -0.53 56.10
C ILE A 692 14.54 -2.03 55.78
N LEU A 693 14.18 -2.35 54.56
CA LEU A 693 14.19 -3.71 54.00
C LEU A 693 15.52 -3.94 53.28
N VAL A 694 16.25 -4.95 53.70
CA VAL A 694 17.54 -5.34 53.11
C VAL A 694 17.27 -6.50 52.14
N LEU A 695 17.48 -6.24 50.86
CA LEU A 695 17.33 -7.25 49.81
C LEU A 695 18.68 -7.83 49.42
N ASP A 696 18.73 -9.13 49.37
CA ASP A 696 19.84 -9.87 48.76
C ASP A 696 19.33 -11.10 48.01
N GLU A 697 19.89 -11.35 46.81
CA GLU A 697 19.50 -12.46 45.90
C GLU A 697 17.99 -12.70 45.77
N GLY A 698 17.20 -11.62 45.65
CA GLY A 698 15.74 -11.69 45.45
C GLY A 698 14.92 -11.95 46.71
N ARG A 699 15.52 -11.94 47.92
CA ARG A 699 14.85 -12.16 49.21
C ARG A 699 15.07 -10.99 50.16
N ILE A 700 14.15 -10.79 51.11
CA ILE A 700 14.37 -9.88 52.23
C ILE A 700 15.15 -10.66 53.30
N VAL A 701 16.41 -10.31 53.45
CA VAL A 701 17.30 -10.97 54.44
C VAL A 701 17.18 -10.38 55.85
N SER A 702 16.78 -9.11 55.94
CA SER A 702 16.52 -8.47 57.22
C SER A 702 15.64 -7.24 57.07
N SER A 703 14.97 -6.81 58.11
CA SER A 703 14.19 -5.58 58.18
C SER A 703 14.26 -4.94 59.55
N GLY A 704 14.32 -3.61 59.61
CA GLY A 704 14.39 -2.87 60.89
C GLY A 704 14.91 -1.44 60.70
N LYS A 705 15.24 -0.78 61.82
CA LYS A 705 15.87 0.54 61.81
C LYS A 705 17.37 0.45 61.54
N HIS A 706 17.96 1.55 61.10
CA HIS A 706 19.39 1.66 60.76
C HIS A 706 20.29 1.11 61.91
N GLU A 707 20.07 1.55 63.14
CA GLU A 707 20.88 1.16 64.28
C GLU A 707 20.79 -0.34 64.61
N ASP A 708 19.62 -0.95 64.38
CA ASP A 708 19.39 -2.37 64.66
C ASP A 708 20.03 -3.21 63.51
N LEU A 709 19.87 -2.79 62.29
CA LEU A 709 20.41 -3.49 61.11
C LEU A 709 21.95 -3.48 61.10
N LEU A 710 22.60 -2.42 61.59
CA LEU A 710 24.05 -2.38 61.73
C LEU A 710 24.58 -3.49 62.64
N LYS A 711 23.77 -3.94 63.62
CA LYS A 711 24.16 -4.96 64.56
C LYS A 711 23.72 -6.37 64.20
N THR A 712 22.63 -6.49 63.40
CA THR A 712 21.94 -7.76 63.16
C THR A 712 22.05 -8.28 61.70
N CYS A 713 22.50 -7.44 60.76
CA CYS A 713 22.53 -7.80 59.34
C CYS A 713 23.91 -7.52 58.74
N ASP A 714 24.68 -8.56 58.48
CA ASP A 714 26.02 -8.44 57.88
C ASP A 714 26.00 -7.77 56.51
N VAL A 715 25.00 -8.08 55.68
CA VAL A 715 24.82 -7.46 54.34
C VAL A 715 24.61 -5.95 54.44
N TYR A 716 23.77 -5.51 55.39
CA TYR A 716 23.54 -4.09 55.62
C TYR A 716 24.78 -3.40 56.19
N ALA A 717 25.44 -4.02 57.16
CA ALA A 717 26.66 -3.50 57.75
C ALA A 717 27.80 -3.35 56.71
N GLN A 718 27.96 -4.30 55.79
CA GLN A 718 28.91 -4.19 54.70
C GLN A 718 28.59 -3.03 53.74
N ILE A 719 27.32 -2.85 53.36
CA ILE A 719 26.89 -1.73 52.50
C ILE A 719 27.13 -0.41 53.25
N ALA A 720 26.79 -0.33 54.51
CA ALA A 720 26.94 0.88 55.32
C ALA A 720 28.43 1.24 55.53
N SER A 721 29.27 0.29 55.86
CA SER A 721 30.72 0.51 56.04
C SER A 721 31.44 0.92 54.76
N SER A 722 30.92 0.54 53.60
CA SER A 722 31.47 0.99 52.32
C SER A 722 31.13 2.44 51.96
N GLN A 723 30.15 3.05 52.63
CA GLN A 723 29.62 4.37 52.31
C GLN A 723 29.72 5.42 53.40
N LEU A 724 29.77 5.00 54.68
CA LEU A 724 29.83 5.88 55.84
C LEU A 724 31.19 5.78 56.49
N SER A 725 31.66 6.88 57.10
CA SER A 725 32.87 6.92 57.92
C SER A 725 32.65 6.20 59.24
N ASN A 726 33.74 5.73 59.94
CA ASN A 726 33.68 5.10 61.26
C ASN A 726 32.95 5.96 62.31
N LYS A 727 33.10 7.27 62.22
CA LYS A 727 32.42 8.23 63.07
C LYS A 727 30.90 8.26 62.81
N GLU A 728 30.45 8.16 61.57
CA GLU A 728 29.00 8.10 61.24
C GLU A 728 28.38 6.75 61.55
N LEU A 729 29.16 5.68 61.58
CA LEU A 729 28.77 4.34 62.03
C LEU A 729 28.71 4.18 63.51
N GLY A 730 29.16 5.19 64.30
CA GLY A 730 29.24 5.09 65.76
C GLY A 730 30.32 4.12 66.30
N ILE A 731 31.29 3.77 65.43
CA ILE A 731 32.44 2.97 65.77
C ILE A 731 33.50 3.95 66.30
N GLU A 732 33.60 4.13 67.57
CA GLU A 732 34.69 4.91 68.14
C GLU A 732 36.02 4.28 67.76
N GLU A 733 36.94 5.12 67.27
CA GLU A 733 38.34 4.70 67.08
C GLU A 733 38.89 4.32 68.48
N ALA A 734 39.19 3.05 68.66
CA ALA A 734 39.85 2.55 69.90
C ALA A 734 41.33 2.95 69.85
#